data_57e633eb6432f19475bc3e9b741f9a5c
#
_entry.id   57e633eb6432f19475bc3e9b741f9a5c
#
_cell.length_a   1.000
_cell.length_b   1.000
_cell.length_c   1.000
_cell.angle_alpha   90.00
_cell.angle_beta   90.00
_cell.angle_gamma   90.00
#
_symmetry.space_group_name_H-M   'P 1'
#
loop_
_entity.id
_entity.type
_entity.pdbx_description
1 polymer ?
#
loop_
_entity_poly.entity_id
_entity_poly.type
_entity_poly.pdbx_seq_one_letter_code
_entity_poly.pdbx_strand_id
1 'polypeptide(L)'
;MSRRENKSSVVKKDLSVKKESGAEKKSLAQSLRDWVSSLMLGKPHAVMAAVSVAVLLAAFLIFNNLTVSYARRWDIDWGYYSILSTFVLLIAGIIVNIPFVAKHLKGFLPSGKSFCGLALLLIFFSVFMFGNISNTHRVLSDETSWESMGLQMYFQHTGGICNEGVWTDGVLDCKTEVNNFKGKALGFVYSLVFNFMEPDRDTALLVNYPFYILSLIAFFLALSKWFGSSKLALAATAFLGGMPIYLLQARSASTEVLYICLLTFLMAWYAFVPTNKVTWKHFLLTVPLLGFFAQTRQETVFAFVPFALYYYRYFLEKPYRLPAFIASVIAVSWPSVNNMAAYRGYDFQGGEHAAHSFDNLWFNLKTNIVTMLNFDTDPSFGGIMTNPFYTTFTIILLVATVWLLVRMIVFGRYVRGFILGIFFCLQIFVIMFNVSGTFTIDINQRYVLVALPMFALLMALGLYDALEFSTKMRKYAAASIVMGLACVLTLGLMLYHAPSYRNNMLYYKNKLLGEEEFLNNELASYPANSVFIYSRPWQMLAQGHSAFSERTFEGWSTDVFAEWMQKSGGNIYLVRGQDGYGKVNRESRVVGFKTTDQIDKILDSYKHERVLVDAKKFGYPLVIYKIISKKGVSHYAQNFTVSEQMDGMIVLNKRFPESIACDYSLNDEKQGDILLTLEADTLRLDSLKIRNGMNRALFTCSMPDADTTIIYRDFFLESDRAVLLSALKMERYAQDWGDPQVNQSVEHHRLTLDGEPFRYGIGSHANSSLEYTLPRGFDMFHAVVGLDDESACGDGAYFVVLGDGRELARSKKLYSMEKQKLDVEITGVRHLNLKVEMGDNKDCDHGDWAHSWLEAR
;
A
#
# COMPACT_ATOMS: atom_id res chain seq x y z
N MET A 1 -56.13 52.66 45.46
CA MET A 1 -55.20 52.45 46.57
C MET A 1 -54.63 51.05 46.43
N SER A 2 -53.48 50.90 46.18
CA SER A 2 -52.13 50.97 46.52
C SER A 2 -51.30 50.23 45.43
N ARG A 3 -50.43 50.93 44.76
CA ARG A 3 -49.38 50.40 43.90
C ARG A 3 -48.39 49.62 44.75
N ARG A 4 -48.00 48.39 44.25
CA ARG A 4 -46.76 47.78 44.63
C ARG A 4 -45.91 47.59 43.34
N GLU A 5 -44.89 48.42 43.28
CA GLU A 5 -43.80 48.28 42.29
C GLU A 5 -42.97 47.04 42.62
N ASN A 6 -42.87 46.13 41.68
CA ASN A 6 -41.89 45.05 41.76
C ASN A 6 -40.65 45.48 40.94
N LYS A 7 -39.59 45.86 41.62
CA LYS A 7 -38.29 46.09 41.10
C LYS A 7 -37.67 44.75 40.72
N SER A 8 -37.59 44.45 39.45
CA SER A 8 -36.75 43.37 38.95
C SER A 8 -35.30 43.81 39.01
N SER A 9 -34.52 43.25 39.90
CA SER A 9 -33.08 43.38 39.98
C SER A 9 -32.45 42.52 38.88
N VAL A 10 -32.13 43.15 37.75
CA VAL A 10 -31.27 42.61 36.72
C VAL A 10 -29.87 42.59 37.32
N VAL A 11 -29.40 41.38 37.70
CA VAL A 11 -28.01 41.14 38.07
C VAL A 11 -27.20 41.26 36.78
N LYS A 12 -26.63 42.44 36.53
CA LYS A 12 -25.53 42.62 35.59
C LYS A 12 -24.34 41.82 36.14
N LYS A 13 -24.12 40.64 35.60
CA LYS A 13 -22.81 39.98 35.69
C LYS A 13 -21.83 40.76 34.84
N ASP A 14 -21.10 41.66 35.50
CA ASP A 14 -19.91 42.28 34.96
C ASP A 14 -18.90 41.18 34.58
N LEU A 15 -18.84 40.89 33.31
CA LEU A 15 -17.69 40.27 32.70
C LEU A 15 -16.59 41.33 32.67
N SER A 16 -15.97 41.61 33.81
CA SER A 16 -14.69 42.31 33.83
C SER A 16 -13.66 41.45 33.12
N VAL A 17 -13.57 41.62 31.78
CA VAL A 17 -12.33 41.36 31.08
C VAL A 17 -11.31 42.26 31.75
N LYS A 18 -10.49 41.68 32.65
CA LYS A 18 -9.28 42.33 33.11
C LYS A 18 -8.54 42.77 31.86
N LYS A 19 -8.55 44.04 31.57
CA LYS A 19 -7.53 44.67 30.74
C LYS A 19 -6.19 44.25 31.30
N GLU A 20 -5.51 43.35 30.66
CA GLU A 20 -4.07 43.18 30.78
C GLU A 20 -3.45 44.46 30.28
N SER A 21 -3.37 45.42 31.19
CA SER A 21 -2.63 46.64 31.00
C SER A 21 -1.15 46.33 30.99
N GLY A 22 -0.46 46.70 29.90
CA GLY A 22 0.96 46.97 29.97
C GLY A 22 1.92 45.79 29.79
N ALA A 23 1.53 44.67 29.21
CA ALA A 23 2.54 43.74 28.71
C ALA A 23 3.15 44.35 27.44
N GLU A 24 4.41 44.84 27.52
CA GLU A 24 5.23 45.19 26.37
C GLU A 24 5.10 44.09 25.31
N LYS A 25 4.75 44.47 24.09
CA LYS A 25 4.64 43.56 22.96
C LYS A 25 6.06 43.08 22.63
N LYS A 26 6.44 41.93 23.17
CA LYS A 26 7.73 41.31 22.89
C LYS A 26 7.79 41.00 21.41
N SER A 27 8.86 41.40 20.75
CA SER A 27 9.11 41.01 19.36
C SER A 27 9.26 39.49 19.25
N LEU A 28 9.01 38.91 18.07
CA LEU A 28 9.24 37.47 17.80
C LEU A 28 10.66 37.06 18.24
N ALA A 29 11.65 37.91 17.98
CA ALA A 29 13.04 37.68 18.39
C ALA A 29 13.20 37.66 19.93
N GLN A 30 12.46 38.49 20.67
CA GLN A 30 12.41 38.44 22.13
C GLN A 30 11.70 37.23 22.65
N SER A 31 10.55 36.89 22.07
CA SER A 31 9.80 35.67 22.41
C SER A 31 10.58 34.39 22.11
N LEU A 32 11.31 34.34 21.00
CA LEU A 32 12.25 33.27 20.65
C LEU A 32 13.45 33.24 21.60
N ARG A 33 14.03 34.39 21.93
CA ARG A 33 15.15 34.47 22.89
C ARG A 33 14.74 34.05 24.29
N ASP A 34 13.57 34.48 24.78
CA ASP A 34 13.02 34.05 26.07
C ASP A 34 12.65 32.55 26.05
N TRP A 35 12.18 32.03 24.93
CA TRP A 35 11.93 30.60 24.74
C TRP A 35 13.25 29.81 24.72
N VAL A 36 14.26 30.25 23.97
CA VAL A 36 15.60 29.64 23.94
C VAL A 36 16.30 29.76 25.28
N SER A 37 16.19 30.91 25.98
CA SER A 37 16.75 31.06 27.33
C SER A 37 16.02 30.22 28.37
N SER A 38 14.72 29.99 28.24
CA SER A 38 13.97 29.02 29.05
C SER A 38 14.35 27.56 28.75
N LEU A 39 14.94 27.31 27.61
CA LEU A 39 15.56 26.03 27.20
C LEU A 39 17.01 25.88 27.67
N MET A 40 17.63 26.95 28.19
CA MET A 40 18.97 26.93 28.81
C MET A 40 18.91 26.35 30.23
N LEU A 41 19.14 25.13 30.32
CA LEU A 41 18.59 24.04 31.06
C LEU A 41 19.64 23.56 32.04
N GLY A 42 19.23 23.38 33.28
CA GLY A 42 20.06 22.74 34.30
C GLY A 42 20.41 21.28 33.89
N LYS A 43 21.38 20.69 34.61
CA LYS A 43 21.86 19.31 34.39
C LYS A 43 20.77 18.26 34.03
N PRO A 44 19.55 18.25 34.63
CA PRO A 44 18.53 17.25 34.27
C PRO A 44 18.03 17.32 32.83
N HIS A 45 17.99 18.50 32.24
CA HIS A 45 17.53 18.72 30.90
C HIS A 45 18.59 18.39 29.85
N ALA A 46 19.86 18.60 30.18
CA ALA A 46 20.96 18.15 29.36
C ALA A 46 20.95 16.59 29.26
N VAL A 47 20.68 15.92 30.38
CA VAL A 47 20.50 14.45 30.38
C VAL A 47 19.28 14.05 29.53
N MET A 48 18.15 14.74 29.65
CA MET A 48 16.96 14.50 28.84
C MET A 48 17.27 14.63 27.34
N ALA A 49 17.98 15.68 26.95
CA ALA A 49 18.36 15.90 25.57
C ALA A 49 19.31 14.78 25.09
N ALA A 50 20.33 14.44 25.88
CA ALA A 50 21.28 13.39 25.55
C ALA A 50 20.61 12.02 25.39
N VAL A 51 19.71 11.64 26.31
CA VAL A 51 18.96 10.37 26.22
C VAL A 51 17.99 10.39 25.03
N SER A 52 17.34 11.50 24.72
CA SER A 52 16.48 11.62 23.54
C SER A 52 17.27 11.44 22.25
N VAL A 53 18.46 12.07 22.14
CA VAL A 53 19.37 11.89 21.02
C VAL A 53 19.86 10.45 20.93
N ALA A 54 20.20 9.82 22.07
CA ALA A 54 20.63 8.41 22.09
C ALA A 54 19.53 7.47 21.60
N VAL A 55 18.25 7.71 21.96
CA VAL A 55 17.11 6.92 21.46
C VAL A 55 16.94 7.09 19.94
N LEU A 56 17.02 8.32 19.44
CA LEU A 56 16.96 8.58 18.01
C LEU A 56 18.13 7.95 17.24
N LEU A 57 19.35 8.06 17.81
CA LEU A 57 20.53 7.46 17.21
C LEU A 57 20.43 5.93 17.19
N ALA A 58 19.96 5.30 18.27
CA ALA A 58 19.73 3.87 18.32
C ALA A 58 18.72 3.43 17.25
N ALA A 59 17.60 4.15 17.12
CA ALA A 59 16.61 3.87 16.07
C ALA A 59 17.22 4.01 14.66
N PHE A 60 18.02 5.05 14.44
CA PHE A 60 18.72 5.27 13.17
C PHE A 60 19.74 4.18 12.86
N LEU A 61 20.50 3.73 13.85
CA LEU A 61 21.46 2.64 13.69
C LEU A 61 20.74 1.31 13.37
N ILE A 62 19.65 1.02 14.07
CA ILE A 62 18.81 -0.15 13.74
C ILE A 62 18.31 -0.05 12.29
N PHE A 63 17.73 1.09 11.92
CA PHE A 63 17.23 1.33 10.56
C PHE A 63 18.31 1.12 9.49
N ASN A 64 19.53 1.63 9.71
CA ASN A 64 20.62 1.49 8.74
C ASN A 64 21.15 0.05 8.61
N ASN A 65 21.02 -0.77 9.65
CA ASN A 65 21.44 -2.16 9.64
C ASN A 65 20.35 -3.14 9.18
N LEU A 66 19.10 -2.67 8.94
CA LEU A 66 18.07 -3.50 8.34
C LEU A 66 18.44 -3.78 6.88
N THR A 67 18.48 -5.04 6.49
CA THR A 67 18.55 -5.41 5.08
C THR A 67 17.19 -5.22 4.42
N VAL A 68 17.18 -4.89 3.12
CA VAL A 68 15.94 -4.67 2.35
C VAL A 68 15.06 -5.91 2.38
N SER A 69 15.66 -7.08 2.17
CA SER A 69 14.96 -8.37 2.18
C SER A 69 14.31 -8.68 3.53
N TYR A 70 15.05 -8.51 4.64
CA TYR A 70 14.49 -8.68 5.97
C TYR A 70 13.32 -7.72 6.24
N ALA A 71 13.49 -6.45 5.86
CA ALA A 71 12.45 -5.44 6.05
C ALA A 71 11.18 -5.78 5.24
N ARG A 72 11.31 -6.24 3.98
CA ARG A 72 10.19 -6.67 3.15
C ARG A 72 9.46 -7.87 3.73
N ARG A 73 10.20 -8.92 4.13
CA ARG A 73 9.61 -10.10 4.74
C ARG A 73 8.90 -9.77 6.06
N TRP A 74 9.54 -8.97 6.92
CA TRP A 74 8.92 -8.51 8.16
C TRP A 74 7.62 -7.75 7.90
N ASP A 75 7.57 -6.92 6.85
CA ASP A 75 6.40 -6.14 6.48
C ASP A 75 5.24 -7.02 6.02
N ILE A 76 5.53 -8.12 5.34
CA ILE A 76 4.54 -9.14 4.97
C ILE A 76 4.08 -9.91 6.22
N ASP A 77 4.99 -10.55 6.93
CA ASP A 77 4.67 -11.48 8.02
C ASP A 77 4.03 -10.79 9.23
N TRP A 78 4.48 -9.57 9.56
CA TRP A 78 4.11 -8.84 10.76
C TRP A 78 3.31 -7.55 10.52
N GLY A 79 3.14 -7.14 9.27
CA GLY A 79 2.48 -5.90 8.91
C GLY A 79 1.06 -5.82 9.48
N TYR A 80 0.27 -6.88 9.35
CA TYR A 80 -1.08 -6.96 9.90
C TYR A 80 -1.10 -6.87 11.44
N TYR A 81 -0.30 -7.69 12.13
CA TYR A 81 -0.28 -7.72 13.60
C TYR A 81 0.25 -6.43 14.22
N SER A 82 1.15 -5.75 13.55
CA SER A 82 1.70 -4.48 14.00
C SER A 82 0.68 -3.35 13.95
N ILE A 83 -0.11 -3.24 12.88
CA ILE A 83 -1.18 -2.26 12.78
C ILE A 83 -2.35 -2.62 13.70
N LEU A 84 -2.70 -3.90 13.84
CA LEU A 84 -3.69 -4.39 14.79
C LEU A 84 -3.33 -4.01 16.23
N SER A 85 -2.06 -4.23 16.63
CA SER A 85 -1.59 -3.85 17.97
C SER A 85 -1.70 -2.34 18.21
N THR A 86 -1.34 -1.53 17.21
CA THR A 86 -1.49 -0.07 17.28
C THR A 86 -2.96 0.34 17.41
N PHE A 87 -3.85 -0.33 16.70
CA PHE A 87 -5.30 -0.09 16.78
C PHE A 87 -5.88 -0.48 18.15
N VAL A 88 -5.48 -1.62 18.71
CA VAL A 88 -5.88 -2.06 20.05
C VAL A 88 -5.42 -1.03 21.11
N LEU A 89 -4.17 -0.54 20.99
CA LEU A 89 -3.67 0.52 21.88
C LEU A 89 -4.45 1.84 21.69
N LEU A 90 -4.87 2.16 20.47
CA LEU A 90 -5.71 3.32 20.18
C LEU A 90 -7.07 3.21 20.90
N ILE A 91 -7.74 2.05 20.79
CA ILE A 91 -9.00 1.79 21.50
C ILE A 91 -8.80 1.87 23.04
N ALA A 92 -7.74 1.26 23.57
CA ALA A 92 -7.41 1.38 24.99
C ALA A 92 -7.19 2.84 25.42
N GLY A 93 -6.48 3.62 24.58
CA GLY A 93 -6.28 5.05 24.79
C GLY A 93 -7.59 5.85 24.80
N ILE A 94 -8.52 5.54 23.91
CA ILE A 94 -9.87 6.12 23.88
C ILE A 94 -10.59 5.80 25.21
N ILE A 95 -10.65 4.53 25.59
CA ILE A 95 -11.34 4.07 26.82
C ILE A 95 -10.80 4.80 28.07
N VAL A 96 -9.47 4.88 28.22
CA VAL A 96 -8.82 5.56 29.36
C VAL A 96 -9.16 7.05 29.39
N ASN A 97 -9.42 7.67 28.26
CA ASN A 97 -9.74 9.11 28.16
C ASN A 97 -11.24 9.42 28.17
N ILE A 98 -12.16 8.42 28.13
CA ILE A 98 -13.60 8.65 28.22
C ILE A 98 -13.99 9.53 29.41
N PRO A 99 -13.51 9.29 30.66
CA PRO A 99 -13.91 10.15 31.81
C PRO A 99 -13.46 11.59 31.64
N PHE A 100 -12.28 11.82 31.07
CA PHE A 100 -11.80 13.17 30.78
C PHE A 100 -12.66 13.86 29.72
N VAL A 101 -12.95 13.14 28.63
CA VAL A 101 -13.80 13.65 27.52
C VAL A 101 -15.20 13.97 28.06
N ALA A 102 -15.85 13.06 28.75
CA ALA A 102 -17.19 13.24 29.29
C ALA A 102 -17.27 14.48 30.21
N LYS A 103 -16.25 14.66 31.06
CA LYS A 103 -16.20 15.81 32.00
C LYS A 103 -16.06 17.17 31.28
N HIS A 104 -15.35 17.20 30.16
CA HIS A 104 -14.98 18.46 29.48
C HIS A 104 -15.76 18.68 28.17
N LEU A 105 -16.48 17.70 27.67
CA LEU A 105 -17.18 17.72 26.38
C LEU A 105 -18.16 18.91 26.26
N LYS A 106 -18.97 19.14 27.29
CA LYS A 106 -19.95 20.24 27.28
C LYS A 106 -19.30 21.62 27.09
N GLY A 107 -18.11 21.83 27.64
CA GLY A 107 -17.34 23.08 27.48
C GLY A 107 -16.53 23.15 26.17
N PHE A 108 -16.44 22.03 25.45
CA PHE A 108 -15.78 21.96 24.16
C PHE A 108 -16.74 22.13 22.99
N LEU A 109 -17.96 21.62 23.11
CA LEU A 109 -18.97 21.69 22.05
C LEU A 109 -19.42 23.14 21.79
N PRO A 110 -19.54 23.54 20.53
CA PRO A 110 -20.09 24.86 20.16
C PRO A 110 -21.59 24.94 20.43
N SER A 111 -22.17 26.14 20.24
CA SER A 111 -23.60 26.35 20.43
C SER A 111 -24.45 25.49 19.47
N GLY A 112 -25.70 25.17 19.87
CA GLY A 112 -26.63 24.42 19.01
C GLY A 112 -26.85 25.06 17.64
N LYS A 113 -26.91 26.41 17.54
CA LYS A 113 -26.98 27.11 16.25
C LYS A 113 -25.79 26.86 15.35
N SER A 114 -24.59 26.78 15.93
CA SER A 114 -23.36 26.46 15.18
C SER A 114 -23.35 25.02 14.70
N PHE A 115 -23.91 24.12 15.51
CA PHE A 115 -24.09 22.72 15.13
C PHE A 115 -25.08 22.56 13.97
N CYS A 116 -26.19 23.30 14.00
CA CYS A 116 -27.14 23.34 12.87
C CYS A 116 -26.46 23.84 11.58
N GLY A 117 -25.62 24.88 11.68
CA GLY A 117 -24.87 25.37 10.53
C GLY A 117 -23.89 24.32 9.96
N LEU A 118 -23.19 23.58 10.83
CA LEU A 118 -22.35 22.47 10.40
C LEU A 118 -23.17 21.34 9.76
N ALA A 119 -24.27 20.93 10.39
CA ALA A 119 -25.14 19.88 9.86
C ALA A 119 -25.68 20.23 8.46
N LEU A 120 -26.14 21.47 8.24
CA LEU A 120 -26.57 21.94 6.94
C LEU A 120 -25.45 21.88 5.88
N LEU A 121 -24.24 22.28 6.26
CA LEU A 121 -23.07 22.21 5.39
C LEU A 121 -22.72 20.76 5.01
N LEU A 122 -22.73 19.85 5.98
CA LEU A 122 -22.45 18.42 5.73
C LEU A 122 -23.54 17.77 4.86
N ILE A 123 -24.81 18.06 5.11
CA ILE A 123 -25.94 17.59 4.29
C ILE A 123 -25.76 18.10 2.86
N PHE A 124 -25.46 19.38 2.69
CA PHE A 124 -25.25 19.97 1.37
C PHE A 124 -24.12 19.28 0.60
N PHE A 125 -22.96 19.06 1.24
CA PHE A 125 -21.85 18.35 0.61
C PHE A 125 -22.21 16.90 0.27
N SER A 126 -22.91 16.21 1.16
CA SER A 126 -23.35 14.84 0.94
C SER A 126 -24.32 14.74 -0.24
N VAL A 127 -25.35 15.58 -0.27
CA VAL A 127 -26.32 15.59 -1.37
C VAL A 127 -25.65 15.92 -2.69
N PHE A 128 -24.77 16.92 -2.72
CA PHE A 128 -24.03 17.25 -3.93
C PHE A 128 -23.15 16.08 -4.40
N MET A 129 -22.40 15.46 -3.48
CA MET A 129 -21.47 14.38 -3.77
C MET A 129 -22.21 13.14 -4.33
N PHE A 130 -23.25 12.69 -3.63
CA PHE A 130 -24.01 11.52 -4.08
C PHE A 130 -24.79 11.78 -5.38
N GLY A 131 -25.20 13.02 -5.62
CA GLY A 131 -25.92 13.39 -6.85
C GLY A 131 -25.04 13.63 -8.08
N ASN A 132 -23.74 13.86 -7.92
CA ASN A 132 -22.88 14.28 -9.03
C ASN A 132 -21.59 13.46 -9.19
N ILE A 133 -21.14 12.73 -8.17
CA ILE A 133 -19.83 12.06 -8.19
C ILE A 133 -20.03 10.55 -8.13
N SER A 134 -19.55 9.84 -9.15
CA SER A 134 -19.59 8.38 -9.18
C SER A 134 -18.65 7.77 -8.15
N ASN A 135 -18.99 6.56 -7.70
CA ASN A 135 -18.17 5.75 -6.82
C ASN A 135 -17.21 4.94 -7.70
N THR A 136 -15.94 5.36 -7.81
CA THR A 136 -14.96 4.71 -8.68
C THR A 136 -13.55 5.11 -8.27
N HIS A 137 -12.55 4.35 -8.71
CA HIS A 137 -11.14 4.71 -8.49
C HIS A 137 -10.77 6.04 -9.17
N ARG A 138 -9.79 6.73 -8.58
CA ARG A 138 -9.23 7.99 -9.11
C ARG A 138 -7.73 7.88 -9.36
N VAL A 139 -7.07 6.94 -8.67
CA VAL A 139 -5.64 6.69 -8.80
C VAL A 139 -5.44 5.19 -8.96
N LEU A 140 -5.30 4.79 -10.18
CA LEU A 140 -5.35 3.43 -10.65
C LEU A 140 -4.66 2.37 -9.75
N SER A 141 -3.35 2.25 -9.84
CA SER A 141 -2.60 1.17 -9.18
C SER A 141 -2.50 1.33 -7.67
N ASP A 142 -2.64 2.54 -7.17
CA ASP A 142 -2.49 2.80 -5.75
C ASP A 142 -3.72 2.39 -4.95
N GLU A 143 -4.90 2.71 -5.45
CA GLU A 143 -6.16 2.41 -4.77
C GLU A 143 -6.41 0.90 -4.74
N THR A 144 -6.28 0.24 -5.88
CA THR A 144 -6.43 -1.22 -5.97
C THR A 144 -5.37 -1.99 -5.16
N SER A 145 -4.18 -1.42 -4.95
CA SER A 145 -3.18 -2.02 -4.05
C SER A 145 -3.60 -1.98 -2.58
N TRP A 146 -4.28 -0.90 -2.11
CA TRP A 146 -4.82 -0.88 -0.75
C TRP A 146 -6.00 -1.83 -0.59
N GLU A 147 -6.82 -1.99 -1.64
CA GLU A 147 -7.90 -2.98 -1.65
C GLU A 147 -7.35 -4.40 -1.58
N SER A 148 -6.38 -4.73 -2.42
CA SER A 148 -5.70 -6.03 -2.38
C SER A 148 -5.03 -6.29 -1.03
N MET A 149 -4.41 -5.26 -0.42
CA MET A 149 -3.87 -5.36 0.95
C MET A 149 -4.99 -5.63 1.97
N GLY A 150 -6.14 -4.97 1.81
CA GLY A 150 -7.32 -5.19 2.66
C GLY A 150 -7.84 -6.62 2.58
N LEU A 151 -7.91 -7.19 1.39
CA LEU A 151 -8.26 -8.58 1.14
C LEU A 151 -7.25 -9.54 1.77
N GLN A 152 -5.94 -9.26 1.59
CA GLN A 152 -4.87 -10.06 2.19
C GLN A 152 -4.92 -10.05 3.72
N MET A 153 -5.12 -8.86 4.31
CA MET A 153 -5.30 -8.71 5.76
C MET A 153 -6.56 -9.41 6.27
N TYR A 154 -7.63 -9.45 5.47
CA TYR A 154 -8.89 -10.09 5.84
C TYR A 154 -8.80 -11.63 5.77
N PHE A 155 -8.27 -12.18 4.67
CA PHE A 155 -8.24 -13.63 4.44
C PHE A 155 -7.00 -14.31 5.04
N GLN A 156 -5.82 -13.67 4.97
CA GLN A 156 -4.53 -14.29 5.30
C GLN A 156 -3.85 -13.71 6.54
N HIS A 157 -4.30 -12.56 7.05
CA HIS A 157 -3.69 -11.81 8.16
C HIS A 157 -2.22 -11.44 7.92
N THR A 158 -1.84 -11.18 6.68
CA THR A 158 -0.50 -10.71 6.27
C THR A 158 -0.53 -9.24 5.85
N GLY A 159 0.63 -8.60 5.73
CA GLY A 159 0.75 -7.18 5.43
C GLY A 159 1.08 -6.85 3.98
N GLY A 160 1.22 -7.84 3.12
CA GLY A 160 1.50 -7.69 1.69
C GLY A 160 0.26 -7.39 0.85
N ILE A 161 0.41 -7.45 -0.45
CA ILE A 161 -0.68 -7.43 -1.43
C ILE A 161 -0.69 -8.76 -2.18
N CYS A 162 -1.86 -9.27 -2.47
CA CYS A 162 -2.00 -10.40 -3.37
C CYS A 162 -1.80 -9.91 -4.80
N ASN A 163 -0.72 -10.32 -5.42
CA ASN A 163 -0.43 -9.98 -6.81
C ASN A 163 -1.18 -10.88 -7.77
N GLU A 164 -1.22 -12.18 -7.47
CA GLU A 164 -1.89 -13.18 -8.28
C GLU A 164 -2.67 -14.13 -7.38
N GLY A 165 -3.84 -14.58 -7.83
CA GLY A 165 -4.67 -15.43 -7.00
C GLY A 165 -5.95 -15.89 -7.67
N VAL A 166 -6.69 -16.70 -6.93
CA VAL A 166 -7.90 -17.34 -7.40
C VAL A 166 -9.04 -17.14 -6.40
N TRP A 167 -10.16 -16.69 -6.89
CA TRP A 167 -11.39 -16.62 -6.13
C TRP A 167 -12.12 -17.95 -6.23
N THR A 168 -12.45 -18.55 -5.08
CA THR A 168 -13.25 -19.79 -4.98
C THR A 168 -14.28 -19.60 -3.87
N ASP A 169 -15.56 -19.68 -4.21
CA ASP A 169 -16.68 -19.57 -3.26
C ASP A 169 -16.60 -18.33 -2.35
N GLY A 170 -16.17 -17.19 -2.90
CA GLY A 170 -16.04 -15.92 -2.16
C GLY A 170 -14.80 -15.83 -1.27
N VAL A 171 -13.86 -16.75 -1.38
CA VAL A 171 -12.57 -16.74 -0.68
C VAL A 171 -11.45 -16.52 -1.68
N LEU A 172 -10.55 -15.57 -1.40
CA LEU A 172 -9.35 -15.33 -2.20
C LEU A 172 -8.22 -16.25 -1.72
N ASP A 173 -7.79 -17.16 -2.60
CA ASP A 173 -6.57 -17.95 -2.45
C ASP A 173 -5.43 -17.24 -3.17
N CYS A 174 -4.57 -16.56 -2.42
CA CYS A 174 -3.45 -15.83 -2.97
C CYS A 174 -2.30 -16.76 -3.34
N LYS A 175 -1.87 -16.73 -4.57
CA LYS A 175 -0.77 -17.55 -5.09
C LYS A 175 0.57 -16.84 -5.01
N THR A 176 0.57 -15.53 -5.19
CA THR A 176 1.79 -14.71 -5.12
C THR A 176 1.52 -13.47 -4.28
N GLU A 177 2.14 -13.39 -3.11
CA GLU A 177 2.11 -12.22 -2.25
C GLU A 177 3.38 -11.40 -2.42
N VAL A 178 3.22 -10.10 -2.61
CA VAL A 178 4.34 -9.17 -2.74
C VAL A 178 4.28 -8.08 -1.68
N ASN A 179 5.46 -7.57 -1.30
CA ASN A 179 5.53 -6.44 -0.41
C ASN A 179 5.00 -5.17 -1.10
N ASN A 180 4.39 -4.28 -0.31
CA ASN A 180 3.92 -2.99 -0.79
C ASN A 180 4.55 -1.85 0.04
N PHE A 181 5.15 -0.87 -0.65
CA PHE A 181 5.73 0.33 -0.03
C PHE A 181 4.71 1.26 0.64
N LYS A 182 3.42 0.98 0.51
CA LYS A 182 2.35 1.83 1.02
C LYS A 182 2.09 1.60 2.51
N GLY A 183 1.58 2.63 3.17
CA GLY A 183 1.14 2.52 4.57
C GLY A 183 -0.02 1.54 4.72
N LYS A 184 -0.07 0.87 5.86
CA LYS A 184 -1.00 -0.23 6.14
C LYS A 184 -2.38 0.21 6.65
N ALA A 185 -2.55 1.49 7.04
CA ALA A 185 -3.75 1.94 7.74
C ALA A 185 -5.05 1.75 6.96
N LEU A 186 -5.07 2.08 5.66
CA LEU A 186 -6.29 1.96 4.86
C LEU A 186 -6.63 0.50 4.56
N GLY A 187 -5.65 -0.33 4.18
CA GLY A 187 -5.85 -1.78 4.02
C GLY A 187 -6.38 -2.44 5.29
N PHE A 188 -5.85 -2.05 6.46
CA PHE A 188 -6.35 -2.53 7.74
C PHE A 188 -7.80 -2.08 8.00
N VAL A 189 -8.16 -0.84 7.67
CA VAL A 189 -9.55 -0.38 7.77
C VAL A 189 -10.47 -1.20 6.87
N TYR A 190 -10.05 -1.50 5.64
CA TYR A 190 -10.82 -2.39 4.75
C TYR A 190 -11.01 -3.77 5.37
N SER A 191 -9.95 -4.39 5.91
CA SER A 191 -10.08 -5.70 6.55
C SER A 191 -11.05 -5.70 7.73
N LEU A 192 -11.16 -4.58 8.48
CA LEU A 192 -12.18 -4.44 9.53
C LEU A 192 -13.59 -4.33 8.96
N VAL A 193 -13.77 -3.55 7.88
CA VAL A 193 -15.09 -3.33 7.25
C VAL A 193 -15.59 -4.61 6.59
N PHE A 194 -14.72 -5.40 5.98
CA PHE A 194 -15.04 -6.70 5.36
C PHE A 194 -15.56 -7.75 6.35
N ASN A 195 -15.42 -7.55 7.67
CA ASN A 195 -16.12 -8.39 8.65
C ASN A 195 -17.63 -8.10 8.74
N PHE A 196 -18.12 -6.99 8.16
CA PHE A 196 -19.52 -6.54 8.24
C PHE A 196 -20.18 -6.37 6.89
N MET A 197 -19.39 -6.26 5.83
CA MET A 197 -19.82 -6.05 4.45
C MET A 197 -19.01 -6.97 3.53
N GLU A 198 -19.50 -7.20 2.33
CA GLU A 198 -18.81 -8.04 1.35
C GLU A 198 -17.40 -7.50 1.05
N PRO A 199 -16.39 -8.41 0.96
CA PRO A 199 -15.00 -8.02 0.66
C PRO A 199 -14.83 -7.77 -0.84
N ASP A 200 -15.41 -6.68 -1.32
CA ASP A 200 -15.44 -6.30 -2.71
C ASP A 200 -14.99 -4.83 -2.93
N ARG A 201 -14.81 -4.47 -4.19
CA ARG A 201 -14.45 -3.14 -4.66
C ARG A 201 -15.46 -2.07 -4.22
N ASP A 202 -16.75 -2.36 -4.32
CA ASP A 202 -17.79 -1.38 -4.06
C ASP A 202 -17.83 -1.01 -2.57
N THR A 203 -17.64 -1.97 -1.71
CA THR A 203 -17.45 -1.75 -0.26
C THR A 203 -16.23 -0.88 0.01
N ALA A 204 -15.08 -1.18 -0.61
CA ALA A 204 -13.85 -0.39 -0.42
C ALA A 204 -14.03 1.07 -0.82
N LEU A 205 -14.69 1.34 -1.94
CA LEU A 205 -14.97 2.69 -2.44
C LEU A 205 -15.92 3.51 -1.54
N LEU A 206 -16.71 2.87 -0.68
CA LEU A 206 -17.60 3.56 0.26
C LEU A 206 -16.93 3.99 1.56
N VAL A 207 -15.80 3.36 1.93
CA VAL A 207 -15.13 3.55 3.22
C VAL A 207 -14.66 4.98 3.46
N ASN A 208 -14.27 5.70 2.42
CA ASN A 208 -13.76 7.06 2.55
C ASN A 208 -14.82 8.11 2.86
N TYR A 209 -16.09 7.87 2.52
CA TYR A 209 -17.14 8.83 2.78
C TYR A 209 -17.33 9.15 4.28
N PRO A 210 -17.45 8.17 5.20
CA PRO A 210 -17.46 8.44 6.63
C PRO A 210 -16.25 9.23 7.11
N PHE A 211 -15.04 8.94 6.64
CA PHE A 211 -13.84 9.67 7.02
C PHE A 211 -13.85 11.12 6.55
N TYR A 212 -14.39 11.38 5.35
CA TYR A 212 -14.60 12.74 4.88
C TYR A 212 -15.51 13.52 5.84
N ILE A 213 -16.68 12.98 6.21
CA ILE A 213 -17.62 13.63 7.12
C ILE A 213 -16.99 13.84 8.50
N LEU A 214 -16.36 12.82 9.06
CA LEU A 214 -15.68 12.88 10.37
C LEU A 214 -14.56 13.92 10.39
N SER A 215 -13.81 14.04 9.30
CA SER A 215 -12.74 15.03 9.17
C SER A 215 -13.27 16.46 9.27
N LEU A 216 -14.39 16.76 8.58
CA LEU A 216 -15.01 18.08 8.60
C LEU A 216 -15.55 18.43 9.99
N ILE A 217 -16.15 17.45 10.69
CA ILE A 217 -16.62 17.63 12.07
C ILE A 217 -15.42 17.93 12.99
N ALA A 218 -14.38 17.12 12.93
CA ALA A 218 -13.19 17.28 13.75
C ALA A 218 -12.48 18.62 13.49
N PHE A 219 -12.35 19.01 12.23
CA PHE A 219 -11.77 20.29 11.83
C PHE A 219 -12.57 21.48 12.35
N PHE A 220 -13.90 21.46 12.18
CA PHE A 220 -14.79 22.49 12.71
C PHE A 220 -14.67 22.62 14.24
N LEU A 221 -14.67 21.52 14.96
CA LEU A 221 -14.55 21.50 16.43
C LEU A 221 -13.20 22.07 16.89
N ALA A 222 -12.12 21.67 16.27
CA ALA A 222 -10.77 22.17 16.54
C ALA A 222 -10.70 23.69 16.39
N LEU A 223 -11.13 24.20 15.25
CA LEU A 223 -11.05 25.62 14.93
C LEU A 223 -12.02 26.48 15.75
N SER A 224 -13.24 25.98 16.00
CA SER A 224 -14.19 26.65 16.89
C SER A 224 -13.61 26.87 18.28
N LYS A 225 -12.85 25.87 18.79
CA LYS A 225 -12.22 25.96 20.10
C LYS A 225 -11.00 26.87 20.11
N TRP A 226 -10.13 26.77 19.11
CA TRP A 226 -8.90 27.57 19.07
C TRP A 226 -9.16 29.07 18.88
N PHE A 227 -10.12 29.40 18.01
CA PHE A 227 -10.38 30.80 17.65
C PHE A 227 -11.60 31.41 18.35
N GLY A 228 -12.39 30.60 19.07
CA GLY A 228 -13.61 31.07 19.74
C GLY A 228 -14.67 31.63 18.77
N SER A 229 -14.62 31.27 17.49
CA SER A 229 -15.52 31.73 16.43
C SER A 229 -16.01 30.57 15.58
N SER A 230 -17.25 30.15 15.80
CA SER A 230 -17.88 29.09 15.01
C SER A 230 -18.10 29.51 13.56
N LYS A 231 -18.28 30.81 13.27
CA LYS A 231 -18.42 31.28 11.87
C LYS A 231 -17.10 31.17 11.10
N LEU A 232 -15.98 31.51 11.74
CA LEU A 232 -14.66 31.31 11.17
C LEU A 232 -14.38 29.80 10.92
N ALA A 233 -14.73 28.97 11.90
CA ALA A 233 -14.60 27.54 11.78
C ALA A 233 -15.46 26.96 10.63
N LEU A 234 -16.71 27.41 10.49
CA LEU A 234 -17.57 27.03 9.37
C LEU A 234 -17.00 27.48 8.02
N ALA A 235 -16.42 28.69 7.95
CA ALA A 235 -15.78 29.17 6.72
C ALA A 235 -14.59 28.28 6.30
N ALA A 236 -13.71 27.97 7.24
CA ALA A 236 -12.60 27.08 6.96
C ALA A 236 -13.07 25.66 6.58
N THR A 237 -14.11 25.14 7.26
CA THR A 237 -14.71 23.84 6.95
C THR A 237 -15.37 23.85 5.57
N ALA A 238 -16.02 24.95 5.16
CA ALA A 238 -16.56 25.11 3.82
C ALA A 238 -15.44 25.09 2.77
N PHE A 239 -14.36 25.84 2.98
CA PHE A 239 -13.20 25.81 2.09
C PHE A 239 -12.61 24.39 1.94
N LEU A 240 -12.46 23.66 3.05
CA LEU A 240 -11.92 22.29 3.02
C LEU A 240 -12.88 21.34 2.31
N GLY A 241 -14.13 21.27 2.76
CA GLY A 241 -15.09 20.27 2.29
C GLY A 241 -15.59 20.52 0.86
N GLY A 242 -15.61 21.78 0.40
CA GLY A 242 -16.04 22.12 -0.96
C GLY A 242 -14.94 21.97 -2.02
N MET A 243 -13.74 21.58 -1.65
CA MET A 243 -12.66 21.38 -2.64
C MET A 243 -12.95 20.19 -3.55
N PRO A 244 -12.99 20.39 -4.88
CA PRO A 244 -13.36 19.34 -5.83
C PRO A 244 -12.52 18.07 -5.71
N ILE A 245 -11.22 18.21 -5.56
CA ILE A 245 -10.33 17.04 -5.42
C ILE A 245 -10.62 16.26 -4.12
N TYR A 246 -11.01 16.92 -3.03
CA TYR A 246 -11.36 16.25 -1.79
C TYR A 246 -12.72 15.53 -1.88
N LEU A 247 -13.68 16.15 -2.56
CA LEU A 247 -14.98 15.54 -2.86
C LEU A 247 -14.82 14.28 -3.73
N LEU A 248 -13.94 14.34 -4.76
CA LEU A 248 -13.64 13.19 -5.60
C LEU A 248 -13.03 12.04 -4.81
N GLN A 249 -12.03 12.33 -3.98
CA GLN A 249 -11.35 11.31 -3.20
C GLN A 249 -12.23 10.71 -2.09
N ALA A 250 -13.24 11.43 -1.62
CA ALA A 250 -14.23 10.89 -0.69
C ALA A 250 -15.11 9.78 -1.30
N ARG A 251 -15.14 9.67 -2.62
CA ARG A 251 -15.86 8.65 -3.40
C ARG A 251 -14.88 7.72 -4.14
N SER A 252 -13.72 7.45 -3.54
CA SER A 252 -12.67 6.59 -4.06
C SER A 252 -11.99 5.82 -2.93
N ALA A 253 -11.05 4.94 -3.27
CA ALA A 253 -10.30 4.11 -2.33
C ALA A 253 -8.96 4.73 -1.90
N SER A 254 -8.85 6.06 -1.82
CA SER A 254 -7.59 6.76 -1.57
C SER A 254 -7.28 6.94 -0.08
N THR A 255 -6.01 6.80 0.29
CA THR A 255 -5.54 6.94 1.68
C THR A 255 -5.55 8.39 2.16
N GLU A 256 -5.57 9.38 1.27
CA GLU A 256 -5.49 10.79 1.61
C GLU A 256 -6.70 11.27 2.41
N VAL A 257 -7.86 10.65 2.23
CA VAL A 257 -9.06 10.99 3.01
C VAL A 257 -8.93 10.54 4.45
N LEU A 258 -8.44 9.30 4.67
CA LEU A 258 -8.11 8.80 6.01
C LEU A 258 -7.02 9.66 6.66
N TYR A 259 -6.00 10.07 5.89
CA TYR A 259 -4.97 11.00 6.34
C TYR A 259 -5.58 12.31 6.89
N ILE A 260 -6.44 12.99 6.10
CA ILE A 260 -7.07 14.24 6.53
C ILE A 260 -7.93 14.01 7.78
N CYS A 261 -8.64 12.89 7.84
CA CYS A 261 -9.45 12.52 8.98
C CYS A 261 -8.60 12.42 10.26
N LEU A 262 -7.53 11.65 10.24
CA LEU A 262 -6.65 11.46 11.40
C LEU A 262 -5.94 12.77 11.80
N LEU A 263 -5.50 13.57 10.81
CA LEU A 263 -4.92 14.88 11.06
C LEU A 263 -5.89 15.82 11.78
N THR A 264 -7.11 15.91 11.28
CA THR A 264 -8.13 16.78 11.87
C THR A 264 -8.57 16.29 13.26
N PHE A 265 -8.56 14.98 13.49
CA PHE A 265 -8.73 14.39 14.83
C PHE A 265 -7.59 14.76 15.78
N LEU A 266 -6.34 14.72 15.33
CA LEU A 266 -5.20 15.20 16.10
C LEU A 266 -5.35 16.69 16.44
N MET A 267 -5.78 17.52 15.48
CA MET A 267 -6.06 18.94 15.71
C MET A 267 -7.18 19.13 16.77
N ALA A 268 -8.26 18.37 16.66
CA ALA A 268 -9.37 18.44 17.63
C ALA A 268 -8.93 17.97 19.01
N TRP A 269 -8.11 16.93 19.10
CA TRP A 269 -7.54 16.44 20.35
C TRP A 269 -6.63 17.50 21.01
N TYR A 270 -5.78 18.19 20.25
CA TYR A 270 -4.94 19.28 20.76
C TYR A 270 -5.78 20.47 21.23
N ALA A 271 -6.87 20.78 20.54
CA ALA A 271 -7.80 21.81 20.97
C ALA A 271 -8.55 21.41 22.25
N PHE A 272 -8.82 20.12 22.43
CA PHE A 272 -9.56 19.57 23.54
C PHE A 272 -8.70 19.47 24.81
N VAL A 273 -7.42 19.11 24.70
CA VAL A 273 -6.48 18.98 25.81
C VAL A 273 -5.62 20.24 25.96
N PRO A 274 -5.94 21.16 26.88
CA PRO A 274 -5.14 22.37 27.09
C PRO A 274 -3.73 22.03 27.58
N THR A 275 -2.74 22.81 27.13
CA THR A 275 -1.31 22.61 27.45
C THR A 275 -0.99 22.58 28.95
N ASN A 276 -1.80 23.25 29.77
CA ASN A 276 -1.63 23.29 31.23
C ASN A 276 -2.36 22.17 31.99
N LYS A 277 -3.10 21.30 31.28
CA LYS A 277 -3.84 20.18 31.89
C LYS A 277 -3.45 18.83 31.32
N VAL A 278 -2.40 18.78 30.53
CA VAL A 278 -1.93 17.54 29.93
C VAL A 278 -1.37 16.59 30.98
N THR A 279 -1.71 15.31 30.86
CA THR A 279 -1.26 14.22 31.72
C THR A 279 -0.79 13.03 30.88
N TRP A 280 -0.12 12.06 31.50
CA TRP A 280 0.34 10.86 30.82
C TRP A 280 -0.81 10.06 30.17
N LYS A 281 -2.03 10.13 30.73
CA LYS A 281 -3.22 9.46 30.16
C LYS A 281 -3.55 9.93 28.75
N HIS A 282 -3.34 11.21 28.46
CA HIS A 282 -3.56 11.77 27.13
C HIS A 282 -2.59 11.19 26.10
N PHE A 283 -1.38 10.81 26.55
CA PHE A 283 -0.39 10.18 25.66
C PHE A 283 -0.74 8.74 25.32
N LEU A 284 -1.50 8.03 26.16
CA LEU A 284 -2.03 6.69 25.81
C LEU A 284 -2.98 6.73 24.61
N LEU A 285 -3.60 7.86 24.32
CA LEU A 285 -4.38 8.06 23.09
C LEU A 285 -3.50 8.65 21.98
N THR A 286 -2.69 9.64 22.30
CA THR A 286 -1.93 10.40 21.30
C THR A 286 -0.87 9.54 20.60
N VAL A 287 -0.13 8.70 21.35
CA VAL A 287 0.95 7.87 20.78
C VAL A 287 0.41 6.85 19.79
N PRO A 288 -0.61 6.02 20.11
CA PRO A 288 -1.18 5.13 19.10
C PRO A 288 -1.84 5.86 17.93
N LEU A 289 -2.47 7.03 18.19
CA LEU A 289 -3.04 7.84 17.12
C LEU A 289 -1.97 8.34 16.14
N LEU A 290 -0.81 8.77 16.64
CA LEU A 290 0.35 9.13 15.82
C LEU A 290 0.91 7.93 15.07
N GLY A 291 0.98 6.75 15.71
CA GLY A 291 1.41 5.51 15.07
C GLY A 291 0.47 5.08 13.94
N PHE A 292 -0.84 5.13 14.17
CA PHE A 292 -1.84 4.82 13.13
C PHE A 292 -1.81 5.85 12.00
N PHE A 293 -1.62 7.13 12.33
CA PHE A 293 -1.43 8.20 11.36
C PHE A 293 -0.16 7.97 10.51
N ALA A 294 0.95 7.53 11.12
CA ALA A 294 2.18 7.19 10.41
C ALA A 294 2.00 6.06 9.38
N GLN A 295 0.98 5.22 9.55
CA GLN A 295 0.62 4.15 8.63
C GLN A 295 -0.26 4.61 7.45
N THR A 296 -0.65 5.88 7.38
CA THR A 296 -1.34 6.41 6.18
C THR A 296 -0.34 6.80 5.11
N ARG A 297 0.73 7.48 5.49
CA ARG A 297 1.80 7.97 4.60
C ARG A 297 3.11 8.02 5.36
N GLN A 298 4.21 7.65 4.71
CA GLN A 298 5.52 7.52 5.37
C GLN A 298 6.01 8.84 6.01
N GLU A 299 5.80 9.97 5.33
CA GLU A 299 6.20 11.29 5.80
C GLU A 299 5.46 11.74 7.07
N THR A 300 4.34 11.13 7.42
CA THR A 300 3.58 11.47 8.63
C THR A 300 4.26 11.04 9.93
N VAL A 301 5.29 10.20 9.85
CA VAL A 301 6.10 9.83 11.03
C VAL A 301 6.66 11.06 11.75
N PHE A 302 6.90 12.16 11.04
CA PHE A 302 7.40 13.41 11.63
C PHE A 302 6.33 14.21 12.40
N ALA A 303 5.06 13.79 12.40
CA ALA A 303 3.98 14.48 13.13
C ALA A 303 4.21 14.57 14.64
N PHE A 304 5.08 13.74 15.21
CA PHE A 304 5.43 13.82 16.62
C PHE A 304 6.16 15.11 16.98
N VAL A 305 6.89 15.74 16.04
CA VAL A 305 7.67 16.97 16.28
C VAL A 305 6.80 18.14 16.71
N PRO A 306 5.78 18.57 15.92
CA PRO A 306 4.88 19.64 16.34
C PRO A 306 4.10 19.28 17.60
N PHE A 307 3.80 18.02 17.82
CA PHE A 307 3.18 17.57 19.07
C PHE A 307 4.10 17.79 20.28
N ALA A 308 5.37 17.37 20.19
CA ALA A 308 6.34 17.58 21.25
C ALA A 308 6.56 19.08 21.53
N LEU A 309 6.61 19.91 20.49
CA LEU A 309 6.72 21.36 20.61
C LEU A 309 5.47 22.00 21.24
N TYR A 310 4.28 21.52 20.90
CA TYR A 310 3.02 22.04 21.47
C TYR A 310 2.92 21.78 22.97
N TYR A 311 3.38 20.60 23.42
CA TYR A 311 3.36 20.21 24.83
C TYR A 311 4.74 20.29 25.51
N TYR A 312 5.67 21.12 25.01
CA TYR A 312 7.05 21.21 25.50
C TYR A 312 7.16 21.41 27.02
N ARG A 313 6.29 22.21 27.65
CA ARG A 313 6.29 22.43 29.08
C ARG A 313 6.08 21.15 29.89
N TYR A 314 5.17 20.27 29.43
CA TYR A 314 4.96 18.98 30.07
C TYR A 314 6.22 18.11 30.02
N PHE A 315 6.91 18.12 28.89
CA PHE A 315 8.13 17.33 28.73
C PHE A 315 9.28 17.89 29.58
N LEU A 316 9.36 19.19 29.74
CA LEU A 316 10.39 19.84 30.56
C LEU A 316 10.19 19.67 32.10
N GLU A 317 9.00 19.33 32.59
CA GLU A 317 8.75 19.09 34.02
C GLU A 317 9.52 17.87 34.55
N LYS A 318 9.74 16.83 33.74
CA LYS A 318 10.43 15.60 34.15
C LYS A 318 11.35 15.11 33.04
N PRO A 319 12.66 14.85 33.31
CA PRO A 319 13.65 14.54 32.29
C PRO A 319 13.37 13.27 31.46
N TYR A 320 12.64 12.30 32.03
CA TYR A 320 12.34 11.03 31.36
C TYR A 320 11.15 11.10 30.39
N ARG A 321 10.31 12.13 30.47
CA ARG A 321 9.05 12.19 29.69
C ARG A 321 9.29 12.29 28.18
N LEU A 322 10.21 13.12 27.74
CA LEU A 322 10.50 13.29 26.32
C LEU A 322 11.16 12.04 25.69
N PRO A 323 12.22 11.46 26.29
CA PRO A 323 12.78 10.21 25.78
C PRO A 323 11.76 9.08 25.73
N ALA A 324 10.93 8.92 26.78
CA ALA A 324 9.88 7.91 26.81
C ALA A 324 8.82 8.13 25.72
N PHE A 325 8.44 9.39 25.47
CA PHE A 325 7.53 9.72 24.39
C PHE A 325 8.13 9.39 23.03
N ILE A 326 9.38 9.81 22.76
CA ILE A 326 10.07 9.50 21.48
C ILE A 326 10.18 7.99 21.28
N ALA A 327 10.64 7.25 22.30
CA ALA A 327 10.73 5.79 22.21
C ALA A 327 9.38 5.12 21.92
N SER A 328 8.29 5.60 22.58
CA SER A 328 6.95 5.08 22.35
C SER A 328 6.44 5.37 20.95
N VAL A 329 6.69 6.57 20.42
CA VAL A 329 6.30 6.94 19.03
C VAL A 329 7.08 6.11 18.03
N ILE A 330 8.38 5.92 18.22
CA ILE A 330 9.18 5.05 17.34
C ILE A 330 8.63 3.63 17.35
N ALA A 331 8.32 3.08 18.52
CA ALA A 331 7.80 1.73 18.64
C ALA A 331 6.47 1.53 17.89
N VAL A 332 5.50 2.44 18.05
CA VAL A 332 4.20 2.33 17.34
C VAL A 332 4.29 2.73 15.88
N SER A 333 5.29 3.51 15.48
CA SER A 333 5.53 3.90 14.09
C SER A 333 6.53 2.97 13.38
N TRP A 334 7.02 1.94 14.07
CA TRP A 334 8.01 1.01 13.54
C TRP A 334 7.61 0.41 12.18
N PRO A 335 6.33 0.02 11.95
CA PRO A 335 5.93 -0.48 10.63
C PRO A 335 6.22 0.50 9.48
N SER A 336 6.01 1.81 9.69
CA SER A 336 6.34 2.82 8.69
C SER A 336 7.85 2.97 8.48
N VAL A 337 8.62 2.91 9.57
CA VAL A 337 10.09 2.96 9.52
C VAL A 337 10.64 1.73 8.81
N ASN A 338 10.12 0.55 9.12
CA ASN A 338 10.49 -0.70 8.45
C ASN A 338 10.15 -0.68 6.96
N ASN A 339 8.98 -0.16 6.61
CA ASN A 339 8.56 -0.02 5.22
C ASN A 339 9.51 0.93 4.43
N MET A 340 9.97 2.03 5.04
CA MET A 340 11.02 2.87 4.42
C MET A 340 12.33 2.09 4.19
N ALA A 341 12.71 1.19 5.10
CA ALA A 341 13.89 0.36 4.94
C ALA A 341 13.72 -0.68 3.83
N ALA A 342 12.53 -1.24 3.68
CA ALA A 342 12.18 -2.22 2.65
C ALA A 342 12.33 -1.67 1.21
N TYR A 343 12.25 -0.36 1.06
CA TYR A 343 12.36 0.31 -0.25
C TYR A 343 13.61 1.20 -0.37
N ARG A 344 14.59 1.00 0.50
CA ARG A 344 15.85 1.72 0.42
C ARG A 344 16.59 1.36 -0.87
N GLY A 345 16.92 2.39 -1.65
CA GLY A 345 17.61 2.22 -2.93
C GLY A 345 16.73 1.74 -4.09
N TYR A 346 15.41 1.59 -3.87
CA TYR A 346 14.49 1.26 -4.95
C TYR A 346 14.29 2.48 -5.85
N ASP A 347 14.65 2.35 -7.11
CA ASP A 347 14.39 3.38 -8.11
C ASP A 347 13.02 3.13 -8.76
N PHE A 348 12.03 3.88 -8.30
CA PHE A 348 10.65 3.79 -8.82
C PHE A 348 10.52 4.22 -10.30
N GLN A 349 11.54 4.80 -10.89
CA GLN A 349 11.44 5.42 -12.21
C GLN A 349 12.43 4.90 -13.25
N GLY A 350 13.35 4.01 -12.86
CA GLY A 350 14.36 3.42 -13.77
C GLY A 350 15.13 4.49 -14.56
N GLY A 351 15.39 5.64 -13.96
CA GLY A 351 15.80 6.83 -14.63
C GLY A 351 17.12 7.44 -14.14
N GLU A 352 17.68 8.29 -14.95
CA GLU A 352 18.93 9.03 -14.75
C GLU A 352 18.88 10.04 -13.58
N HIS A 353 17.71 10.22 -12.92
CA HIS A 353 17.51 11.22 -11.88
C HIS A 353 17.37 10.60 -10.50
N ALA A 354 18.07 11.17 -9.52
CA ALA A 354 17.91 10.77 -8.13
C ALA A 354 16.45 10.91 -7.67
N ALA A 355 15.91 9.88 -7.00
CA ALA A 355 14.53 9.88 -6.51
C ALA A 355 14.22 11.08 -5.61
N HIS A 356 15.23 11.60 -4.88
CA HIS A 356 15.14 12.76 -4.01
C HIS A 356 16.32 13.70 -4.24
N SER A 357 16.04 14.95 -4.61
CA SER A 357 17.08 15.97 -4.85
C SER A 357 16.58 17.40 -4.63
N PHE A 358 17.48 18.33 -4.41
CA PHE A 358 17.15 19.77 -4.36
C PHE A 358 16.70 20.31 -5.72
N ASP A 359 17.16 19.72 -6.82
CA ASP A 359 16.70 20.07 -8.15
C ASP A 359 15.23 19.70 -8.35
N ASN A 360 14.83 18.51 -7.87
CA ASN A 360 13.43 18.12 -7.81
C ASN A 360 12.60 19.10 -6.98
N LEU A 361 13.08 19.48 -5.78
CA LEU A 361 12.39 20.44 -4.92
C LEU A 361 12.14 21.76 -5.66
N TRP A 362 13.17 22.32 -6.30
CA TRP A 362 13.06 23.59 -7.00
C TRP A 362 12.12 23.51 -8.21
N PHE A 363 12.26 22.45 -9.01
CA PHE A 363 11.40 22.18 -10.15
C PHE A 363 9.93 22.02 -9.72
N ASN A 364 9.69 21.17 -8.72
CA ASN A 364 8.34 20.90 -8.22
C ASN A 364 7.72 22.15 -7.59
N LEU A 365 8.46 22.91 -6.80
CA LEU A 365 7.98 24.15 -6.21
C LEU A 365 7.54 25.16 -7.27
N LYS A 366 8.37 25.42 -8.27
CA LYS A 366 8.07 26.31 -9.39
C LYS A 366 6.84 25.84 -10.16
N THR A 367 6.83 24.58 -10.55
CA THR A 367 5.73 23.98 -11.32
C THR A 367 4.41 24.00 -10.55
N ASN A 368 4.44 23.66 -9.25
CA ASN A 368 3.23 23.64 -8.44
C ASN A 368 2.65 25.04 -8.21
N ILE A 369 3.48 26.06 -8.01
CA ILE A 369 3.01 27.46 -7.90
C ILE A 369 2.36 27.91 -9.21
N VAL A 370 3.00 27.66 -10.35
CA VAL A 370 2.48 28.02 -11.68
C VAL A 370 1.15 27.32 -11.93
N THR A 371 1.06 26.00 -11.66
CA THR A 371 -0.17 25.22 -11.81
C THR A 371 -1.29 25.75 -10.92
N MET A 372 -1.02 26.05 -9.67
CA MET A 372 -2.02 26.60 -8.74
C MET A 372 -2.48 28.00 -9.13
N LEU A 373 -1.64 28.81 -9.73
CA LEU A 373 -2.00 30.14 -10.24
C LEU A 373 -2.67 30.09 -11.61
N ASN A 374 -2.86 28.94 -12.20
CA ASN A 374 -3.48 28.74 -13.52
C ASN A 374 -2.71 29.44 -14.67
N PHE A 375 -1.41 29.55 -14.55
CA PHE A 375 -0.54 30.05 -15.62
C PHE A 375 -0.09 28.94 -16.58
N ASP A 376 -0.27 27.67 -16.17
CA ASP A 376 -0.02 26.52 -17.02
C ASP A 376 -1.33 26.16 -17.75
N THR A 377 -1.32 26.33 -19.07
CA THR A 377 -2.47 26.07 -19.93
C THR A 377 -2.43 24.70 -20.57
N ASP A 378 -1.57 23.77 -20.08
CA ASP A 378 -1.50 22.43 -20.65
C ASP A 378 -2.83 21.68 -20.50
N PRO A 379 -3.57 21.50 -21.61
CA PRO A 379 -4.86 20.83 -21.57
C PRO A 379 -4.77 19.34 -21.21
N SER A 380 -3.58 18.73 -21.22
CA SER A 380 -3.37 17.33 -20.86
C SER A 380 -3.59 17.07 -19.37
N PHE A 381 -3.37 18.08 -18.53
CA PHE A 381 -3.64 18.06 -17.10
C PHE A 381 -5.03 18.55 -16.72
N GLY A 382 -5.80 18.82 -17.69
CA GLY A 382 -7.16 19.20 -17.85
C GLY A 382 -8.03 19.21 -16.66
N GLY A 383 -7.83 20.11 -15.80
CA GLY A 383 -9.01 20.52 -15.37
C GLY A 383 -9.36 20.69 -13.90
N ILE A 384 -8.83 19.96 -12.96
CA ILE A 384 -9.23 20.21 -11.56
C ILE A 384 -8.56 21.45 -11.01
N MET A 385 -7.31 21.72 -11.43
CA MET A 385 -6.52 22.86 -10.95
C MET A 385 -6.54 24.08 -11.88
N THR A 386 -7.02 23.96 -13.10
CA THR A 386 -7.00 25.02 -14.12
C THR A 386 -8.38 25.66 -14.30
N ASN A 387 -8.83 26.48 -13.36
CA ASN A 387 -10.05 27.26 -13.50
C ASN A 387 -10.02 28.56 -12.67
N PRO A 388 -10.89 29.55 -12.98
CA PRO A 388 -10.89 30.86 -12.33
C PRO A 388 -11.09 30.81 -10.80
N PHE A 389 -11.84 29.84 -10.31
CA PHE A 389 -12.10 29.68 -8.89
C PHE A 389 -10.85 29.20 -8.14
N TYR A 390 -10.06 28.27 -8.72
CA TYR A 390 -8.79 27.86 -8.15
C TYR A 390 -7.76 28.98 -8.16
N THR A 391 -7.69 29.74 -9.24
CA THR A 391 -6.82 30.94 -9.30
C THR A 391 -7.17 31.92 -8.18
N THR A 392 -8.48 32.22 -8.00
CA THR A 392 -8.96 33.08 -6.92
C THR A 392 -8.61 32.49 -5.55
N PHE A 393 -8.83 31.20 -5.35
CA PHE A 393 -8.48 30.48 -4.12
C PHE A 393 -7.00 30.61 -3.82
N THR A 394 -6.13 30.39 -4.79
CA THR A 394 -4.67 30.47 -4.63
C THR A 394 -4.21 31.89 -4.33
N ILE A 395 -4.76 32.91 -4.99
CA ILE A 395 -4.44 34.32 -4.72
C ILE A 395 -4.85 34.67 -3.27
N ILE A 396 -6.04 34.30 -2.85
CA ILE A 396 -6.49 34.52 -1.48
C ILE A 396 -5.56 33.79 -0.49
N LEU A 397 -5.18 32.54 -0.77
CA LEU A 397 -4.25 31.75 0.06
C LEU A 397 -2.89 32.45 0.20
N LEU A 398 -2.30 32.90 -0.90
CA LEU A 398 -1.00 33.57 -0.89
C LEU A 398 -1.06 34.90 -0.11
N VAL A 399 -2.05 35.74 -0.39
CA VAL A 399 -2.24 37.02 0.30
C VAL A 399 -2.50 36.81 1.79
N ALA A 400 -3.36 35.85 2.15
CA ALA A 400 -3.64 35.50 3.53
C ALA A 400 -2.39 34.97 4.26
N THR A 401 -1.60 34.16 3.59
CA THR A 401 -0.35 33.60 4.14
C THR A 401 0.66 34.71 4.41
N VAL A 402 0.92 35.59 3.45
CA VAL A 402 1.81 36.73 3.60
C VAL A 402 1.33 37.63 4.74
N TRP A 403 0.05 37.94 4.78
CA TRP A 403 -0.55 38.74 5.85
C TRP A 403 -0.33 38.13 7.22
N LEU A 404 -0.60 36.84 7.39
CA LEU A 404 -0.42 36.12 8.67
C LEU A 404 1.04 36.05 9.08
N LEU A 405 1.99 35.89 8.12
CA LEU A 405 3.42 35.95 8.38
C LEU A 405 3.83 37.35 8.90
N VAL A 406 3.35 38.42 8.28
CA VAL A 406 3.57 39.79 8.76
C VAL A 406 2.99 39.96 10.18
N ARG A 407 1.77 39.47 10.43
CA ARG A 407 1.13 39.52 11.75
C ARG A 407 1.92 38.74 12.80
N MET A 408 2.51 37.62 12.43
CA MET A 408 3.35 36.82 13.31
C MET A 408 4.68 37.52 13.61
N ILE A 409 5.39 37.99 12.58
CA ILE A 409 6.71 38.59 12.72
C ILE A 409 6.64 39.94 13.45
N VAL A 410 5.70 40.82 13.02
CA VAL A 410 5.64 42.20 13.55
C VAL A 410 4.88 42.26 14.89
N PHE A 411 3.85 41.46 15.06
CA PHE A 411 2.95 41.57 16.18
C PHE A 411 2.96 40.37 17.14
N GLY A 412 3.80 39.36 16.91
CA GLY A 412 3.90 38.13 17.73
C GLY A 412 2.58 37.34 17.83
N ARG A 413 1.65 37.55 16.89
CA ARG A 413 0.37 36.79 16.87
C ARG A 413 0.58 35.41 16.22
N TYR A 414 -0.24 34.44 16.62
CA TYR A 414 -0.33 33.12 15.99
C TYR A 414 0.90 32.21 16.11
N VAL A 415 1.82 32.46 17.04
CA VAL A 415 3.04 31.64 17.26
C VAL A 415 2.72 30.15 17.44
N ARG A 416 1.59 29.81 18.10
CA ARG A 416 1.16 28.40 18.24
C ARG A 416 0.74 27.76 16.91
N GLY A 417 0.14 28.55 16.01
CA GLY A 417 -0.19 28.10 14.64
C GLY A 417 1.07 27.86 13.80
N PHE A 418 2.15 28.59 14.07
CA PHE A 418 3.44 28.36 13.45
C PHE A 418 4.01 26.97 13.74
N ILE A 419 3.82 26.43 14.94
CA ILE A 419 4.27 25.08 15.31
C ILE A 419 3.56 24.02 14.45
N LEU A 420 2.26 24.18 14.22
CA LEU A 420 1.53 23.30 13.27
C LEU A 420 2.00 23.52 11.84
N GLY A 421 2.26 24.78 11.49
CA GLY A 421 2.80 25.13 10.16
C GLY A 421 4.14 24.45 9.85
N ILE A 422 5.03 24.30 10.82
CA ILE A 422 6.30 23.56 10.64
C ILE A 422 6.05 22.14 10.14
N PHE A 423 5.09 21.43 10.70
CA PHE A 423 4.77 20.07 10.25
C PHE A 423 4.32 20.04 8.78
N PHE A 424 3.43 20.96 8.40
CA PHE A 424 2.99 21.04 7.00
C PHE A 424 4.12 21.43 6.05
N CYS A 425 4.97 22.36 6.46
CA CYS A 425 6.15 22.72 5.68
C CYS A 425 7.09 21.53 5.48
N LEU A 426 7.32 20.74 6.51
CA LEU A 426 8.15 19.54 6.43
C LEU A 426 7.54 18.50 5.49
N GLN A 427 6.22 18.25 5.57
CA GLN A 427 5.54 17.32 4.68
C GLN A 427 5.57 17.78 3.22
N ILE A 428 5.22 19.04 2.96
CA ILE A 428 5.27 19.62 1.62
C ILE A 428 6.71 19.55 1.08
N PHE A 429 7.71 19.85 1.92
CA PHE A 429 9.10 19.73 1.54
C PHE A 429 9.47 18.30 1.14
N VAL A 430 9.10 17.29 1.92
CA VAL A 430 9.37 15.88 1.60
C VAL A 430 8.71 15.47 0.29
N ILE A 431 7.45 15.86 0.07
CA ILE A 431 6.73 15.58 -1.18
C ILE A 431 7.42 16.27 -2.37
N MET A 432 7.75 17.55 -2.26
CA MET A 432 8.38 18.31 -3.35
C MET A 432 9.85 17.92 -3.61
N PHE A 433 10.50 17.31 -2.63
CA PHE A 433 11.86 16.79 -2.76
C PHE A 433 11.92 15.49 -3.59
N ASN A 434 10.79 14.81 -3.75
CA ASN A 434 10.64 13.62 -4.58
C ASN A 434 10.50 14.00 -6.06
N VAL A 435 11.03 13.17 -6.94
CA VAL A 435 10.97 13.35 -8.41
C VAL A 435 9.52 13.45 -8.93
N SER A 436 8.56 12.79 -8.28
CA SER A 436 7.14 12.82 -8.62
C SER A 436 6.33 13.86 -7.83
N GLY A 437 6.98 14.84 -7.21
CA GLY A 437 6.35 15.83 -6.32
C GLY A 437 5.55 16.94 -7.00
N THR A 438 5.28 16.87 -8.30
CA THR A 438 4.45 17.85 -9.03
C THR A 438 2.96 17.60 -8.87
N PHE A 439 2.16 18.68 -8.82
CA PHE A 439 0.68 18.62 -8.84
C PHE A 439 0.10 18.59 -10.26
N THR A 440 0.96 18.65 -11.29
CA THR A 440 0.55 18.69 -12.70
C THR A 440 0.23 17.33 -13.28
N ILE A 441 0.71 16.25 -12.68
CA ILE A 441 0.44 14.87 -13.12
C ILE A 441 -0.90 14.43 -12.55
N ASP A 442 -1.80 13.91 -13.38
CA ASP A 442 -3.14 13.47 -12.99
C ASP A 442 -3.16 12.59 -11.73
N ILE A 443 -2.23 11.65 -11.64
CA ILE A 443 -2.07 10.76 -10.50
C ILE A 443 -1.55 11.50 -9.24
N ASN A 444 -0.81 12.59 -9.40
CA ASN A 444 -0.14 13.31 -8.31
C ASN A 444 -0.92 14.54 -7.83
N GLN A 445 -2.00 14.95 -8.50
CA GLN A 445 -2.85 16.07 -8.03
C GLN A 445 -3.34 15.85 -6.59
N ARG A 446 -3.53 14.61 -6.17
CA ARG A 446 -3.91 14.23 -4.81
C ARG A 446 -2.90 14.66 -3.74
N TYR A 447 -1.64 14.92 -4.08
CA TYR A 447 -0.63 15.33 -3.11
C TYR A 447 -0.93 16.70 -2.49
N VAL A 448 -1.72 17.55 -3.14
CA VAL A 448 -2.22 18.80 -2.53
C VAL A 448 -3.15 18.54 -1.34
N LEU A 449 -3.80 17.38 -1.29
CA LEU A 449 -4.75 17.02 -0.23
C LEU A 449 -4.14 17.08 1.17
N VAL A 450 -2.87 16.69 1.31
CA VAL A 450 -2.20 16.72 2.62
C VAL A 450 -2.09 18.14 3.20
N ALA A 451 -2.08 19.15 2.35
CA ALA A 451 -1.98 20.55 2.72
C ALA A 451 -3.36 21.27 2.83
N LEU A 452 -4.44 20.69 2.31
CA LEU A 452 -5.74 21.36 2.24
C LEU A 452 -6.28 21.84 3.59
N PRO A 453 -6.20 21.09 4.70
CA PRO A 453 -6.66 21.61 5.99
C PRO A 453 -5.94 22.89 6.42
N MET A 454 -4.61 22.96 6.16
CA MET A 454 -3.85 24.17 6.44
C MET A 454 -4.21 25.31 5.49
N PHE A 455 -4.37 25.03 4.19
CA PHE A 455 -4.78 26.05 3.21
C PHE A 455 -6.13 26.64 3.56
N ALA A 456 -7.12 25.81 3.89
CA ALA A 456 -8.44 26.25 4.32
C ALA A 456 -8.37 27.12 5.60
N LEU A 457 -7.54 26.73 6.56
CA LEU A 457 -7.30 27.51 7.78
C LEU A 457 -6.64 28.85 7.49
N LEU A 458 -5.55 28.85 6.69
CA LEU A 458 -4.81 30.08 6.36
C LEU A 458 -5.70 31.09 5.62
N MET A 459 -6.51 30.64 4.68
CA MET A 459 -7.46 31.51 3.95
C MET A 459 -8.49 32.12 4.89
N ALA A 460 -9.18 31.28 5.68
CA ALA A 460 -10.23 31.75 6.56
C ALA A 460 -9.67 32.71 7.63
N LEU A 461 -8.56 32.34 8.26
CA LEU A 461 -7.94 33.10 9.32
C LEU A 461 -7.31 34.40 8.81
N GLY A 462 -6.62 34.36 7.66
CA GLY A 462 -5.98 35.51 7.07
C GLY A 462 -6.97 36.57 6.64
N LEU A 463 -8.04 36.16 5.95
CA LEU A 463 -9.14 37.04 5.59
C LEU A 463 -9.82 37.66 6.84
N TYR A 464 -10.07 36.83 7.83
CA TYR A 464 -10.69 37.27 9.10
C TYR A 464 -9.81 38.31 9.80
N ASP A 465 -8.52 38.04 9.99
CA ASP A 465 -7.60 38.94 10.69
C ASP A 465 -7.37 40.24 9.90
N ALA A 466 -7.29 40.16 8.56
CA ALA A 466 -7.16 41.34 7.71
C ALA A 466 -8.41 42.26 7.79
N LEU A 467 -9.60 41.70 7.73
CA LEU A 467 -10.85 42.46 7.87
C LEU A 467 -11.02 43.06 9.26
N GLU A 468 -10.71 42.30 10.33
CA GLU A 468 -10.76 42.82 11.70
C GLU A 468 -9.75 43.94 11.92
N PHE A 469 -8.56 43.87 11.30
CA PHE A 469 -7.50 44.87 11.44
C PHE A 469 -7.76 46.13 10.62
N SER A 470 -8.21 45.99 9.35
CA SER A 470 -8.22 47.10 8.40
C SER A 470 -9.36 48.11 8.58
N THR A 471 -10.49 47.72 9.16
CA THR A 471 -11.72 48.51 9.00
C THR A 471 -12.42 48.90 10.27
N LYS A 472 -11.82 48.76 11.44
CA LYS A 472 -12.54 48.87 12.71
C LYS A 472 -13.80 47.96 12.77
N MET A 473 -13.88 46.96 11.87
CA MET A 473 -14.98 46.03 11.83
C MET A 473 -15.09 45.23 13.14
N ARG A 474 -16.30 45.09 13.63
CA ARG A 474 -16.53 44.22 14.76
C ARG A 474 -16.19 42.76 14.35
N LYS A 475 -15.56 42.03 15.24
CA LYS A 475 -15.20 40.63 15.08
C LYS A 475 -16.29 39.75 14.48
N TYR A 476 -17.56 40.03 14.88
CA TYR A 476 -18.72 39.31 14.35
C TYR A 476 -18.99 39.60 12.85
N ALA A 477 -18.82 40.81 12.38
CA ALA A 477 -19.02 41.20 10.98
C ALA A 477 -17.92 40.58 10.11
N ALA A 478 -16.66 40.67 10.52
CA ALA A 478 -15.54 40.04 9.82
C ALA A 478 -15.75 38.53 9.62
N ALA A 479 -16.12 37.81 10.68
CA ALA A 479 -16.39 36.37 10.61
C ALA A 479 -17.57 36.04 9.67
N SER A 480 -18.58 36.90 9.60
CA SER A 480 -19.75 36.71 8.71
C SER A 480 -19.39 36.92 7.26
N ILE A 481 -18.57 37.93 6.94
CA ILE A 481 -18.10 38.19 5.57
C ILE A 481 -17.22 37.05 5.09
N VAL A 482 -16.28 36.58 5.91
CA VAL A 482 -15.42 35.45 5.56
C VAL A 482 -16.24 34.19 5.33
N MET A 483 -17.25 33.91 6.17
CA MET A 483 -18.17 32.81 5.97
C MET A 483 -18.95 32.91 4.65
N GLY A 484 -19.48 34.12 4.34
CA GLY A 484 -20.18 34.36 3.09
C GLY A 484 -19.29 34.14 1.87
N LEU A 485 -18.06 34.67 1.90
CA LEU A 485 -17.07 34.50 0.83
C LEU A 485 -16.70 33.02 0.66
N ALA A 486 -16.47 32.29 1.74
CA ALA A 486 -16.20 30.85 1.70
C ALA A 486 -17.35 30.08 1.05
N CYS A 487 -18.60 30.37 1.40
CA CYS A 487 -19.75 29.72 0.79
C CYS A 487 -19.86 30.03 -0.72
N VAL A 488 -19.65 31.26 -1.11
CA VAL A 488 -19.71 31.67 -2.54
C VAL A 488 -18.61 30.99 -3.34
N LEU A 489 -17.36 31.00 -2.84
CA LEU A 489 -16.23 30.42 -3.56
C LEU A 489 -16.36 28.91 -3.67
N THR A 490 -16.67 28.20 -2.58
CA THR A 490 -16.84 26.74 -2.63
C THR A 490 -18.01 26.30 -3.48
N LEU A 491 -19.15 27.01 -3.38
CA LEU A 491 -20.32 26.75 -4.25
C LEU A 491 -19.95 26.95 -5.72
N GLY A 492 -19.23 28.02 -6.03
CA GLY A 492 -18.74 28.30 -7.38
C GLY A 492 -17.85 27.19 -7.91
N LEU A 493 -16.88 26.71 -7.11
CA LEU A 493 -16.02 25.58 -7.45
C LEU A 493 -16.83 24.31 -7.73
N MET A 494 -17.77 23.97 -6.84
CA MET A 494 -18.58 22.76 -6.97
C MET A 494 -19.48 22.80 -8.20
N LEU A 495 -20.17 23.90 -8.43
CA LEU A 495 -21.04 24.07 -9.60
C LEU A 495 -20.26 24.08 -10.92
N TYR A 496 -19.08 24.71 -10.94
CA TYR A 496 -18.22 24.72 -12.12
C TYR A 496 -17.81 23.30 -12.54
N HIS A 497 -17.49 22.43 -11.58
CA HIS A 497 -17.07 21.06 -11.86
C HIS A 497 -18.24 20.06 -11.96
N ALA A 498 -19.46 20.42 -11.60
CA ALA A 498 -20.60 19.50 -11.61
C ALA A 498 -20.83 18.79 -12.96
N PRO A 499 -20.72 19.46 -14.14
CA PRO A 499 -20.86 18.77 -15.42
C PRO A 499 -19.76 17.74 -15.67
N SER A 500 -18.51 18.05 -15.29
CA SER A 500 -17.37 17.14 -15.43
C SER A 500 -17.53 15.90 -14.54
N TYR A 501 -18.06 16.07 -13.33
CA TYR A 501 -18.34 14.97 -12.43
C TYR A 501 -19.44 14.05 -12.95
N ARG A 502 -20.58 14.62 -13.39
CA ARG A 502 -21.72 13.85 -13.96
C ARG A 502 -21.34 13.06 -15.20
N ASN A 503 -20.53 13.66 -16.06
CA ASN A 503 -20.06 13.02 -17.29
C ASN A 503 -18.84 12.10 -17.06
N ASN A 504 -18.40 11.93 -15.81
CA ASN A 504 -17.19 11.18 -15.47
C ASN A 504 -15.93 11.62 -16.28
N MET A 505 -15.90 12.88 -16.75
CA MET A 505 -14.84 13.37 -17.64
C MET A 505 -13.48 13.38 -16.97
N LEU A 506 -13.44 13.47 -15.63
CA LEU A 506 -12.17 13.55 -14.89
C LEU A 506 -11.40 12.25 -14.89
N TYR A 507 -12.06 11.10 -14.84
CA TYR A 507 -11.34 9.83 -14.90
C TYR A 507 -11.24 9.26 -16.32
N TYR A 508 -12.17 9.58 -17.22
CA TYR A 508 -12.01 9.21 -18.63
C TYR A 508 -10.86 9.94 -19.33
N LYS A 509 -10.38 11.05 -18.79
CA LYS A 509 -9.14 11.66 -19.25
C LYS A 509 -7.92 10.81 -18.89
N ASN A 510 -7.95 10.09 -17.78
CA ASN A 510 -7.00 9.04 -17.48
C ASN A 510 -7.47 7.73 -18.13
N LYS A 511 -6.87 7.37 -19.24
CA LYS A 511 -7.24 6.20 -20.05
C LYS A 511 -7.22 4.89 -19.25
N LEU A 512 -6.29 4.76 -18.31
CA LEU A 512 -6.17 3.57 -17.47
C LEU A 512 -7.34 3.42 -16.49
N LEU A 513 -7.82 4.51 -15.89
CA LEU A 513 -9.00 4.48 -15.02
C LEU A 513 -10.26 4.17 -15.83
N GLY A 514 -10.35 4.68 -17.04
CA GLY A 514 -11.45 4.36 -17.96
C GLY A 514 -11.43 2.89 -18.38
N GLU A 515 -10.26 2.33 -18.64
CA GLU A 515 -10.07 0.90 -18.92
C GLU A 515 -10.50 0.04 -17.74
N GLU A 516 -10.06 0.37 -16.53
CA GLU A 516 -10.42 -0.37 -15.32
C GLU A 516 -11.94 -0.38 -15.08
N GLU A 517 -12.59 0.77 -15.17
CA GLU A 517 -14.04 0.87 -15.00
C GLU A 517 -14.79 0.09 -16.08
N PHE A 518 -14.29 0.13 -17.32
CA PHE A 518 -14.85 -0.65 -18.40
C PHE A 518 -14.71 -2.16 -18.14
N LEU A 519 -13.52 -2.61 -17.74
CA LEU A 519 -13.28 -4.02 -17.43
C LEU A 519 -14.13 -4.49 -16.24
N ASN A 520 -14.26 -3.70 -15.20
CA ASN A 520 -15.10 -4.04 -14.06
C ASN A 520 -16.56 -4.31 -14.46
N ASN A 521 -17.11 -3.53 -15.38
CA ASN A 521 -18.48 -3.72 -15.88
C ASN A 521 -18.58 -4.88 -16.86
N GLU A 522 -17.59 -5.03 -17.74
CA GLU A 522 -17.59 -6.06 -18.80
C GLU A 522 -17.40 -7.45 -18.21
N LEU A 523 -16.40 -7.61 -17.34
CA LEU A 523 -16.02 -8.92 -16.81
C LEU A 523 -17.07 -9.52 -15.87
N ALA A 524 -17.98 -8.72 -15.32
CA ALA A 524 -19.11 -9.20 -14.55
C ALA A 524 -20.04 -10.14 -15.35
N SER A 525 -20.00 -10.08 -16.69
CA SER A 525 -20.75 -10.95 -17.59
C SER A 525 -20.10 -12.30 -17.84
N TYR A 526 -18.83 -12.49 -17.46
CA TYR A 526 -18.07 -13.72 -17.69
C TYR A 526 -18.38 -14.78 -16.60
N PRO A 527 -18.17 -16.06 -16.90
CA PRO A 527 -18.37 -17.14 -15.93
C PRO A 527 -17.56 -16.92 -14.64
N ALA A 528 -18.12 -17.22 -13.49
CA ALA A 528 -17.47 -16.97 -12.18
C ALA A 528 -16.13 -17.73 -11.99
N ASN A 529 -15.95 -18.85 -12.69
CA ASN A 529 -14.71 -19.63 -12.68
C ASN A 529 -13.69 -19.19 -13.73
N SER A 530 -13.89 -18.02 -14.37
CA SER A 530 -12.96 -17.47 -15.37
C SER A 530 -11.64 -17.08 -14.72
N VAL A 531 -10.57 -17.28 -15.46
CA VAL A 531 -9.21 -16.87 -15.11
C VAL A 531 -8.74 -15.83 -16.12
N PHE A 532 -8.34 -14.67 -15.62
CA PHE A 532 -7.87 -13.58 -16.47
C PHE A 532 -6.35 -13.45 -16.41
N ILE A 533 -5.74 -13.32 -17.55
CA ILE A 533 -4.31 -13.03 -17.71
C ILE A 533 -4.19 -11.57 -18.07
N TYR A 534 -3.56 -10.79 -17.19
CA TYR A 534 -3.52 -9.34 -17.30
C TYR A 534 -2.26 -8.74 -16.69
N SER A 535 -1.80 -7.60 -17.19
CA SER A 535 -0.59 -6.91 -16.71
C SER A 535 -0.66 -6.44 -15.24
N ARG A 536 -1.88 -6.33 -14.70
CA ARG A 536 -2.12 -5.90 -13.31
C ARG A 536 -3.10 -6.84 -12.61
N PRO A 537 -2.69 -8.08 -12.31
CA PRO A 537 -3.60 -9.09 -11.78
C PRO A 537 -4.29 -8.66 -10.49
N TRP A 538 -3.57 -7.95 -9.60
CA TRP A 538 -4.14 -7.45 -8.33
C TRP A 538 -5.38 -6.56 -8.52
N GLN A 539 -5.50 -5.85 -9.67
CA GLN A 539 -6.70 -5.05 -9.97
C GLN A 539 -7.91 -5.93 -10.25
N MET A 540 -7.70 -7.01 -10.99
CA MET A 540 -8.74 -8.01 -11.24
C MET A 540 -9.16 -8.71 -9.95
N LEU A 541 -8.19 -9.04 -9.09
CA LEU A 541 -8.46 -9.65 -7.77
C LEU A 541 -9.31 -8.73 -6.88
N ALA A 542 -9.02 -7.43 -6.87
CA ALA A 542 -9.80 -6.44 -6.13
C ALA A 542 -11.25 -6.31 -6.66
N GLN A 543 -11.47 -6.66 -7.93
CA GLN A 543 -12.78 -6.69 -8.57
C GLN A 543 -13.50 -8.07 -8.42
N GLY A 544 -12.92 -9.01 -7.67
CA GLY A 544 -13.51 -10.33 -7.46
C GLY A 544 -13.20 -11.36 -8.55
N HIS A 545 -12.23 -11.10 -9.44
CA HIS A 545 -11.88 -12.00 -10.54
C HIS A 545 -10.56 -12.71 -10.27
N SER A 546 -10.48 -14.00 -10.60
CA SER A 546 -9.21 -14.76 -10.56
C SER A 546 -8.26 -14.26 -11.63
N ALA A 547 -7.01 -13.98 -11.26
CA ALA A 547 -6.07 -13.40 -12.20
C ALA A 547 -4.61 -13.79 -11.97
N PHE A 548 -3.87 -13.87 -13.10
CA PHE A 548 -2.43 -14.09 -13.17
C PHE A 548 -1.78 -13.07 -14.12
N SER A 549 -0.48 -12.86 -13.95
CA SER A 549 0.29 -12.03 -14.89
C SER A 549 0.58 -12.77 -16.19
N GLU A 550 0.86 -12.00 -17.24
CA GLU A 550 1.30 -12.57 -18.52
C GLU A 550 2.58 -13.41 -18.35
N ARG A 551 3.46 -12.99 -17.45
CA ARG A 551 4.71 -13.66 -17.15
C ARG A 551 4.50 -15.05 -16.53
N THR A 552 3.65 -15.13 -15.52
CA THR A 552 3.28 -16.39 -14.89
C THR A 552 2.60 -17.33 -15.89
N PHE A 553 1.72 -16.78 -16.73
CA PHE A 553 1.04 -17.59 -17.76
C PHE A 553 2.02 -18.10 -18.84
N GLU A 554 2.97 -17.29 -19.29
CA GLU A 554 4.01 -17.72 -20.24
C GLU A 554 4.82 -18.89 -19.67
N GLY A 555 5.10 -18.88 -18.37
CA GLY A 555 5.81 -19.96 -17.66
C GLY A 555 5.00 -21.22 -17.40
N TRP A 556 3.68 -21.26 -17.75
CA TRP A 556 2.89 -22.46 -17.53
C TRP A 556 3.34 -23.61 -18.43
N SER A 557 3.72 -24.73 -17.84
CA SER A 557 3.94 -25.96 -18.57
C SER A 557 2.63 -26.49 -19.16
N THR A 558 2.70 -27.43 -20.06
CA THR A 558 1.49 -27.98 -20.72
C THR A 558 0.51 -28.59 -19.71
N ASP A 559 1.01 -29.26 -18.70
CA ASP A 559 0.19 -29.87 -17.63
C ASP A 559 -0.43 -28.83 -16.70
N VAL A 560 0.28 -27.76 -16.33
CA VAL A 560 -0.28 -26.65 -15.56
C VAL A 560 -1.38 -25.94 -16.37
N PHE A 561 -1.13 -25.70 -17.65
CA PHE A 561 -2.14 -25.13 -18.55
C PHE A 561 -3.39 -26.04 -18.62
N ALA A 562 -3.23 -27.37 -18.82
CA ALA A 562 -4.33 -28.30 -18.85
C ALA A 562 -5.11 -28.34 -17.53
N GLU A 563 -4.40 -28.28 -16.38
CA GLU A 563 -5.03 -28.21 -15.06
C GLU A 563 -5.90 -26.94 -14.93
N TRP A 564 -5.39 -25.78 -15.33
CA TRP A 564 -6.16 -24.53 -15.27
C TRP A 564 -7.30 -24.49 -16.28
N MET A 565 -7.14 -25.05 -17.47
CA MET A 565 -8.22 -25.24 -18.44
C MET A 565 -9.35 -26.10 -17.83
N GLN A 566 -9.00 -27.10 -17.05
CA GLN A 566 -9.99 -27.94 -16.35
C GLN A 566 -10.69 -27.15 -15.23
N LYS A 567 -9.95 -26.52 -14.32
CA LYS A 567 -10.47 -25.74 -13.20
C LYS A 567 -11.38 -24.59 -13.64
N SER A 568 -11.00 -23.89 -14.69
CA SER A 568 -11.75 -22.77 -15.25
C SER A 568 -12.90 -23.20 -16.18
N GLY A 569 -13.06 -24.49 -16.45
CA GLY A 569 -14.01 -24.96 -17.45
C GLY A 569 -13.74 -24.47 -18.87
N GLY A 570 -12.47 -24.21 -19.20
CA GLY A 570 -12.04 -23.63 -20.47
C GLY A 570 -12.18 -22.12 -20.57
N ASN A 571 -12.37 -21.42 -19.44
CA ASN A 571 -12.58 -19.98 -19.39
C ASN A 571 -11.29 -19.25 -18.97
N ILE A 572 -10.25 -19.31 -19.80
CA ILE A 572 -9.01 -18.54 -19.65
C ILE A 572 -9.01 -17.41 -20.66
N TYR A 573 -8.83 -16.19 -20.20
CA TYR A 573 -8.90 -14.99 -21.02
C TYR A 573 -7.63 -14.14 -20.85
N LEU A 574 -7.03 -13.74 -21.98
CA LEU A 574 -5.93 -12.78 -22.02
C LEU A 574 -6.48 -11.39 -22.35
N VAL A 575 -6.23 -10.44 -21.46
CA VAL A 575 -6.69 -9.05 -21.63
C VAL A 575 -5.53 -8.18 -22.11
N ARG A 576 -5.61 -7.66 -23.31
CA ARG A 576 -4.67 -6.72 -23.88
C ARG A 576 -5.20 -5.30 -23.70
N GLY A 577 -4.80 -4.65 -22.61
CA GLY A 577 -5.07 -3.25 -22.33
C GLY A 577 -3.93 -2.32 -22.75
N GLN A 578 -3.87 -1.13 -22.18
CA GLN A 578 -2.88 -0.08 -22.52
C GLN A 578 -1.43 -0.59 -22.41
N ASP A 579 -1.10 -1.30 -21.36
CA ASP A 579 0.26 -1.80 -21.12
C ASP A 579 0.72 -2.78 -22.21
N GLY A 580 -0.21 -3.48 -22.85
CA GLY A 580 0.05 -4.42 -23.93
C GLY A 580 0.45 -3.78 -25.25
N TYR A 581 0.57 -2.46 -25.37
CA TYR A 581 0.96 -1.74 -26.60
C TYR A 581 2.30 -0.99 -26.53
N GLY A 582 3.02 -1.02 -25.40
CA GLY A 582 4.45 -0.67 -25.24
C GLY A 582 4.93 0.72 -25.62
N LYS A 583 4.04 1.66 -25.90
CA LYS A 583 4.38 3.06 -26.12
C LYS A 583 3.64 3.94 -25.13
N VAL A 584 4.10 3.92 -23.90
CA VAL A 584 3.79 5.02 -22.99
C VAL A 584 4.69 6.18 -23.40
N ASN A 585 4.07 7.29 -23.80
CA ASN A 585 4.78 8.50 -24.17
C ASN A 585 5.71 8.92 -23.03
N ARG A 586 7.03 8.98 -23.25
CA ARG A 586 8.05 9.35 -22.25
C ARG A 586 7.82 10.77 -21.66
N GLU A 587 6.96 11.57 -22.27
CA GLU A 587 6.59 12.90 -21.78
C GLU A 587 5.60 12.85 -20.61
N SER A 588 4.77 11.83 -20.48
CA SER A 588 4.06 11.54 -19.24
C SER A 588 4.98 10.69 -18.37
N ARG A 589 5.48 11.22 -17.27
CA ARG A 589 6.32 10.50 -16.28
C ARG A 589 5.57 9.37 -15.57
N VAL A 590 4.70 8.69 -16.25
CA VAL A 590 4.03 7.49 -15.79
C VAL A 590 4.99 6.33 -15.99
N VAL A 591 5.26 5.61 -14.90
CA VAL A 591 6.08 4.41 -14.87
C VAL A 591 5.62 3.45 -15.96
N GLY A 592 6.39 3.35 -17.05
CA GLY A 592 6.08 2.46 -18.17
C GLY A 592 6.52 1.05 -17.82
N PHE A 593 5.58 0.12 -17.75
CA PHE A 593 5.93 -1.30 -17.79
C PHE A 593 6.24 -1.70 -19.24
N LYS A 594 7.42 -2.24 -19.49
CA LYS A 594 7.78 -2.84 -20.79
C LYS A 594 7.18 -4.25 -20.84
N THR A 595 6.04 -4.42 -21.47
CA THR A 595 5.42 -5.76 -21.58
C THR A 595 4.92 -6.13 -22.97
N THR A 596 5.25 -5.35 -24.02
CA THR A 596 4.73 -5.55 -25.38
C THR A 596 5.13 -6.86 -26.01
N ASP A 597 6.35 -7.33 -25.77
CA ASP A 597 6.84 -8.56 -26.37
C ASP A 597 6.17 -9.81 -25.79
N GLN A 598 5.68 -9.72 -24.56
CA GLN A 598 5.14 -10.85 -23.80
C GLN A 598 3.74 -11.27 -24.29
N ILE A 599 2.83 -10.32 -24.48
CA ILE A 599 1.48 -10.63 -25.01
C ILE A 599 1.57 -11.19 -26.42
N ASP A 600 2.41 -10.61 -27.25
CA ASP A 600 2.57 -11.09 -28.63
C ASP A 600 3.16 -12.52 -28.66
N LYS A 601 4.14 -12.84 -27.80
CA LYS A 601 4.65 -14.22 -27.63
C LYS A 601 3.56 -15.18 -27.17
N ILE A 602 2.70 -14.77 -26.22
CA ILE A 602 1.58 -15.61 -25.78
C ILE A 602 0.62 -15.87 -26.96
N LEU A 603 0.23 -14.85 -27.72
CA LEU A 603 -0.67 -14.98 -28.85
C LEU A 603 -0.08 -15.83 -29.96
N ASP A 604 1.25 -15.79 -30.16
CA ASP A 604 1.96 -16.65 -31.10
C ASP A 604 2.03 -18.09 -30.60
N SER A 605 2.08 -18.33 -29.31
CA SER A 605 2.21 -19.66 -28.69
C SER A 605 0.88 -20.37 -28.47
N TYR A 606 -0.24 -19.63 -28.41
CA TYR A 606 -1.56 -20.19 -28.13
C TYR A 606 -2.57 -19.98 -29.25
N LYS A 607 -3.43 -20.97 -29.49
CA LYS A 607 -4.66 -20.81 -30.25
C LYS A 607 -5.62 -19.95 -29.43
N HIS A 608 -6.15 -18.92 -30.03
CA HIS A 608 -7.02 -17.98 -29.36
C HIS A 608 -8.13 -17.44 -30.24
N GLU A 609 -9.18 -16.93 -29.63
CA GLU A 609 -10.32 -16.29 -30.25
C GLU A 609 -10.51 -14.89 -29.63
N ARG A 610 -10.80 -13.90 -30.45
CA ARG A 610 -11.15 -12.56 -29.98
C ARG A 610 -12.60 -12.56 -29.53
N VAL A 611 -12.85 -12.36 -28.25
CA VAL A 611 -14.21 -12.33 -27.68
C VAL A 611 -14.73 -10.91 -27.48
N LEU A 612 -13.83 -9.95 -27.32
CA LEU A 612 -14.15 -8.53 -27.23
C LEU A 612 -13.09 -7.69 -27.95
N VAL A 613 -13.55 -6.66 -28.68
CA VAL A 613 -12.69 -5.60 -29.26
C VAL A 613 -13.38 -4.24 -29.06
N ASP A 614 -12.84 -3.39 -28.20
CA ASP A 614 -13.19 -1.97 -28.12
C ASP A 614 -12.07 -1.14 -28.76
N ALA A 615 -12.28 -0.75 -30.01
CA ALA A 615 -11.21 -0.18 -30.82
C ALA A 615 -10.98 1.33 -30.61
N LYS A 616 -11.83 2.08 -29.91
CA LYS A 616 -11.79 3.55 -29.98
C LYS A 616 -11.90 4.31 -28.67
N LYS A 617 -12.45 3.72 -27.64
CA LYS A 617 -12.83 4.44 -26.41
C LYS A 617 -11.63 5.03 -25.66
N PHE A 618 -10.50 4.33 -25.67
CA PHE A 618 -9.33 4.70 -24.86
C PHE A 618 -8.15 5.25 -25.68
N GLY A 619 -8.30 5.33 -27.01
CA GLY A 619 -7.22 5.75 -27.93
C GLY A 619 -6.20 4.62 -28.25
N TYR A 620 -6.48 3.42 -27.77
CA TYR A 620 -5.86 2.13 -28.13
C TYR A 620 -6.97 1.07 -28.15
N PRO A 621 -6.78 -0.05 -28.87
CA PRO A 621 -7.75 -1.14 -28.84
C PRO A 621 -7.61 -1.93 -27.53
N LEU A 622 -8.71 -2.01 -26.76
CA LEU A 622 -8.81 -2.99 -25.69
C LEU A 622 -9.33 -4.29 -26.28
N VAL A 623 -8.60 -5.38 -26.11
CA VAL A 623 -8.94 -6.68 -26.68
C VAL A 623 -8.91 -7.77 -25.63
N ILE A 624 -9.95 -8.59 -25.57
CA ILE A 624 -9.99 -9.79 -24.76
C ILE A 624 -9.94 -11.00 -25.70
N TYR A 625 -8.96 -11.86 -25.47
CA TYR A 625 -8.78 -13.11 -26.19
C TYR A 625 -9.15 -14.29 -25.29
N LYS A 626 -10.00 -15.17 -25.75
CA LYS A 626 -10.20 -16.48 -25.12
C LYS A 626 -9.08 -17.40 -25.57
N ILE A 627 -8.34 -17.95 -24.63
CA ILE A 627 -7.29 -18.94 -24.91
C ILE A 627 -7.92 -20.30 -25.07
N ILE A 628 -7.63 -20.98 -26.18
CA ILE A 628 -8.25 -22.27 -26.56
C ILE A 628 -7.28 -23.43 -26.31
N SER A 629 -6.04 -23.31 -26.81
CA SER A 629 -5.05 -24.39 -26.71
C SER A 629 -3.64 -23.86 -26.97
N LYS A 630 -2.61 -24.57 -26.51
CA LYS A 630 -1.21 -24.31 -26.81
C LYS A 630 -0.88 -24.82 -28.19
N LYS A 631 -0.26 -24.01 -29.09
CA LYS A 631 0.12 -24.41 -30.41
C LYS A 631 1.31 -25.38 -30.36
N GLY A 632 1.35 -26.31 -31.30
CA GLY A 632 2.45 -27.29 -31.40
C GLY A 632 2.43 -28.38 -30.32
N VAL A 633 1.43 -28.40 -29.46
CA VAL A 633 1.20 -29.47 -28.47
C VAL A 633 -0.05 -30.25 -28.87
N SER A 634 -0.01 -31.55 -28.72
CA SER A 634 -1.15 -32.44 -29.00
C SER A 634 -2.42 -31.92 -28.30
N HIS A 635 -3.54 -31.87 -29.04
CA HIS A 635 -4.85 -31.54 -28.46
C HIS A 635 -5.22 -32.51 -27.35
N TYR A 636 -4.85 -33.76 -27.50
CA TYR A 636 -5.11 -34.80 -26.47
C TYR A 636 -4.26 -34.56 -25.22
N ALA A 637 -2.98 -34.21 -25.41
CA ALA A 637 -2.10 -33.87 -24.27
C ALA A 637 -2.60 -32.71 -23.46
N GLN A 638 -3.20 -31.68 -24.06
CA GLN A 638 -3.78 -30.51 -23.36
C GLN A 638 -5.07 -30.84 -22.61
N ASN A 639 -5.72 -31.92 -22.94
CA ASN A 639 -6.95 -32.40 -22.34
C ASN A 639 -6.72 -33.64 -21.45
N PHE A 640 -5.47 -33.94 -21.14
CA PHE A 640 -5.06 -35.02 -20.25
C PHE A 640 -4.32 -34.48 -19.04
N THR A 641 -4.75 -34.87 -17.86
CA THR A 641 -4.11 -34.44 -16.60
C THR A 641 -3.78 -35.63 -15.71
N VAL A 642 -2.67 -35.50 -15.03
CA VAL A 642 -2.26 -36.44 -13.98
C VAL A 642 -2.18 -35.65 -12.69
N SER A 643 -2.93 -36.02 -11.66
CA SER A 643 -2.95 -35.31 -10.38
C SER A 643 -2.76 -36.30 -9.23
N GLU A 644 -2.10 -35.84 -8.18
CA GLU A 644 -1.96 -36.60 -6.94
C GLU A 644 -3.15 -36.25 -6.02
N GLN A 645 -3.75 -37.25 -5.37
CA GLN A 645 -4.67 -37.02 -4.29
C GLN A 645 -3.96 -37.21 -2.97
N MET A 646 -3.93 -38.25 -2.31
CA MET A 646 -3.25 -38.46 -1.03
C MET A 646 -2.55 -39.84 -1.03
N ASP A 647 -1.49 -39.98 -0.28
CA ASP A 647 -0.82 -41.26 0.03
C ASP A 647 -0.45 -42.11 -1.20
N GLY A 648 0.11 -41.47 -2.25
CA GLY A 648 0.53 -42.16 -3.46
C GLY A 648 -0.60 -42.62 -4.38
N MET A 649 -1.81 -42.04 -4.22
CA MET A 649 -2.88 -42.15 -5.20
C MET A 649 -2.74 -41.11 -6.30
N ILE A 650 -2.62 -41.53 -7.52
CA ILE A 650 -2.54 -40.66 -8.70
C ILE A 650 -3.81 -40.84 -9.53
N VAL A 651 -4.45 -39.72 -9.85
CA VAL A 651 -5.63 -39.66 -10.71
C VAL A 651 -5.22 -39.19 -12.09
N LEU A 652 -5.54 -40.02 -13.10
CA LEU A 652 -5.36 -39.69 -14.49
C LEU A 652 -6.75 -39.31 -15.07
N ASN A 653 -6.85 -38.09 -15.63
CA ASN A 653 -8.08 -37.60 -16.22
C ASN A 653 -7.88 -37.26 -17.68
N LYS A 654 -8.80 -37.66 -18.56
CA LYS A 654 -8.82 -37.24 -19.94
C LYS A 654 -10.21 -36.70 -20.35
N ARG A 655 -10.22 -35.70 -21.21
CA ARG A 655 -11.46 -35.07 -21.71
C ARG A 655 -11.67 -35.40 -23.20
N PHE A 656 -11.49 -36.66 -23.54
CA PHE A 656 -11.70 -37.18 -24.90
C PHE A 656 -12.01 -38.67 -24.82
N PRO A 657 -12.71 -39.26 -25.82
CA PRO A 657 -13.18 -40.65 -25.76
C PRO A 657 -12.10 -41.70 -26.05
N GLU A 658 -11.03 -41.31 -26.81
CA GLU A 658 -10.00 -42.25 -27.24
C GLU A 658 -9.18 -42.79 -26.05
N SER A 659 -8.77 -44.06 -26.12
CA SER A 659 -7.90 -44.67 -25.10
C SER A 659 -6.46 -44.20 -25.25
N ILE A 660 -5.76 -44.02 -24.10
CA ILE A 660 -4.32 -43.72 -24.09
C ILE A 660 -3.56 -44.79 -23.31
N ALA A 661 -2.39 -45.14 -23.84
CA ALA A 661 -1.45 -46.03 -23.17
C ALA A 661 -0.33 -45.22 -22.55
N CYS A 662 -0.04 -45.46 -21.28
CA CYS A 662 1.05 -44.82 -20.54
C CYS A 662 1.96 -45.86 -19.94
N ASP A 663 3.27 -45.71 -20.12
CA ASP A 663 4.28 -46.30 -19.27
C ASP A 663 4.46 -45.43 -18.04
N TYR A 664 4.67 -46.03 -16.88
CA TYR A 664 5.02 -45.24 -15.71
C TYR A 664 6.18 -45.81 -14.90
N SER A 665 6.98 -44.92 -14.36
CA SER A 665 8.07 -45.21 -13.42
C SER A 665 7.90 -44.46 -12.13
N LEU A 666 8.46 -45.01 -11.03
CA LEU A 666 8.51 -44.38 -9.71
C LEU A 666 9.95 -44.40 -9.24
N ASN A 667 10.49 -43.22 -8.92
CA ASN A 667 11.87 -43.06 -8.44
C ASN A 667 12.91 -43.72 -9.39
N ASP A 668 12.74 -43.50 -10.70
CA ASP A 668 13.54 -44.02 -11.83
C ASP A 668 13.40 -45.51 -12.09
N GLU A 669 12.54 -46.23 -11.39
CA GLU A 669 12.24 -47.62 -11.62
C GLU A 669 10.93 -47.81 -12.38
N LYS A 670 10.98 -48.43 -13.55
CA LYS A 670 9.77 -48.78 -14.33
C LYS A 670 8.87 -49.71 -13.49
N GLN A 671 7.60 -49.32 -13.37
CA GLN A 671 6.60 -50.04 -12.56
C GLN A 671 5.62 -50.84 -13.43
N GLY A 672 5.25 -50.32 -14.58
CA GLY A 672 4.28 -50.97 -15.46
C GLY A 672 3.69 -50.08 -16.53
N ASP A 673 2.66 -50.57 -17.14
CA ASP A 673 1.90 -49.93 -18.22
C ASP A 673 0.45 -49.78 -17.81
N ILE A 674 -0.17 -48.68 -18.19
CA ILE A 674 -1.58 -48.39 -17.94
C ILE A 674 -2.28 -48.13 -19.25
N LEU A 675 -3.45 -48.69 -19.45
CA LEU A 675 -4.35 -48.36 -20.56
C LEU A 675 -5.56 -47.60 -19.96
N LEU A 676 -5.57 -46.28 -20.20
CA LEU A 676 -6.66 -45.42 -19.71
C LEU A 676 -7.81 -45.44 -20.75
N THR A 677 -8.90 -46.11 -20.42
CA THR A 677 -10.07 -46.22 -21.29
C THR A 677 -11.22 -45.32 -20.84
N LEU A 678 -11.28 -44.99 -19.58
CA LEU A 678 -12.29 -44.12 -18.98
C LEU A 678 -11.87 -42.65 -18.97
N GLU A 679 -12.79 -41.71 -18.74
CA GLU A 679 -12.51 -40.29 -18.56
C GLU A 679 -11.64 -40.01 -17.33
N ALA A 680 -11.75 -40.83 -16.32
CA ALA A 680 -10.87 -40.78 -15.15
C ALA A 680 -10.54 -42.19 -14.67
N ASP A 681 -9.30 -42.38 -14.25
CA ASP A 681 -8.84 -43.58 -13.59
C ASP A 681 -7.90 -43.26 -12.44
N THR A 682 -7.85 -44.15 -11.45
CA THR A 682 -7.03 -43.95 -10.26
C THR A 682 -5.97 -45.03 -10.18
N LEU A 683 -4.74 -44.63 -10.29
CA LEU A 683 -3.56 -45.45 -10.08
C LEU A 683 -3.12 -45.41 -8.62
N ARG A 684 -3.09 -46.55 -7.95
CA ARG A 684 -2.43 -46.66 -6.65
C ARG A 684 -0.99 -47.12 -6.83
N LEU A 685 -0.05 -46.27 -6.48
CA LEU A 685 1.36 -46.61 -6.51
C LEU A 685 1.67 -47.70 -5.45
N ASP A 686 2.66 -48.54 -5.78
CA ASP A 686 3.09 -49.59 -4.83
C ASP A 686 3.70 -48.95 -3.57
N SER A 687 3.00 -49.12 -2.44
CA SER A 687 3.40 -48.54 -1.16
C SER A 687 4.76 -49.05 -0.66
N LEU A 688 5.23 -50.23 -1.11
CA LEU A 688 6.57 -50.74 -0.80
C LEU A 688 7.68 -50.04 -1.54
N LYS A 689 7.35 -49.31 -2.63
CA LYS A 689 8.30 -48.57 -3.47
C LYS A 689 8.28 -47.07 -3.23
N ILE A 690 7.29 -46.59 -2.50
CA ILE A 690 7.23 -45.22 -2.04
C ILE A 690 8.23 -45.06 -0.89
N ARG A 691 9.12 -44.06 -1.03
CA ARG A 691 10.15 -43.75 -0.03
C ARG A 691 9.65 -42.65 0.91
N ASN A 692 10.08 -42.67 2.17
CA ASN A 692 9.96 -41.47 2.99
C ASN A 692 10.72 -40.32 2.31
N GLY A 693 10.14 -39.12 2.32
CA GLY A 693 10.70 -37.98 1.65
C GLY A 693 10.27 -37.86 0.20
N MET A 694 11.16 -37.45 -0.67
CA MET A 694 10.88 -37.12 -2.06
C MET A 694 10.62 -38.36 -2.92
N ASN A 695 9.50 -38.32 -3.64
CA ASN A 695 9.15 -39.30 -4.66
C ASN A 695 8.81 -38.61 -5.98
N ARG A 696 9.20 -39.25 -7.08
CA ARG A 696 8.90 -38.77 -8.43
C ARG A 696 8.28 -39.87 -9.27
N ALA A 697 7.06 -39.67 -9.74
CA ALA A 697 6.44 -40.52 -10.74
C ALA A 697 6.55 -39.87 -12.11
N LEU A 698 6.96 -40.67 -13.10
CA LEU A 698 7.09 -40.27 -14.50
C LEU A 698 6.11 -41.08 -15.32
N PHE A 699 5.27 -40.42 -16.11
CA PHE A 699 4.32 -41.01 -17.06
C PHE A 699 4.76 -40.66 -18.47
N THR A 700 4.94 -41.65 -19.31
CA THR A 700 5.20 -41.51 -20.74
C THR A 700 3.97 -42.05 -21.48
N CYS A 701 3.14 -41.18 -22.01
CA CYS A 701 1.85 -41.51 -22.59
C CYS A 701 1.84 -41.32 -24.11
N SER A 702 1.37 -42.32 -24.83
CA SER A 702 1.14 -42.23 -26.30
C SER A 702 -0.27 -41.65 -26.52
N MET A 703 -0.34 -40.48 -27.15
CA MET A 703 -1.59 -39.82 -27.49
C MET A 703 -2.21 -40.34 -28.79
N PRO A 704 -3.54 -40.18 -29.00
CA PRO A 704 -4.21 -40.69 -30.20
C PRO A 704 -3.71 -40.08 -31.50
N ASP A 705 -3.11 -38.89 -31.49
CA ASP A 705 -2.47 -38.23 -32.64
C ASP A 705 -1.02 -38.70 -32.89
N ALA A 706 -0.60 -39.77 -32.20
CA ALA A 706 0.73 -40.38 -32.27
C ALA A 706 1.86 -39.57 -31.59
N ASP A 707 1.52 -38.45 -30.95
CA ASP A 707 2.48 -37.71 -30.13
C ASP A 707 2.68 -38.40 -28.74
N THR A 708 3.89 -38.27 -28.22
CA THR A 708 4.23 -38.76 -26.88
C THR A 708 4.25 -37.61 -25.90
N THR A 709 3.55 -37.76 -24.78
CA THR A 709 3.55 -36.76 -23.69
C THR A 709 4.24 -37.35 -22.47
N ILE A 710 5.16 -36.58 -21.92
CA ILE A 710 5.89 -36.91 -20.68
C ILE A 710 5.39 -36.04 -19.56
N ILE A 711 4.95 -36.67 -18.46
CA ILE A 711 4.38 -35.96 -17.31
C ILE A 711 5.12 -36.39 -16.04
N TYR A 712 5.68 -35.43 -15.33
CA TYR A 712 6.33 -35.63 -14.05
C TYR A 712 5.37 -35.30 -12.91
N ARG A 713 5.32 -36.14 -11.86
CA ARG A 713 4.58 -35.89 -10.62
C ARG A 713 5.48 -36.12 -9.44
N ASP A 714 5.80 -35.00 -8.77
CA ASP A 714 6.57 -35.04 -7.55
C ASP A 714 5.58 -35.00 -6.38
N PHE A 715 5.82 -35.88 -5.39
CA PHE A 715 5.11 -35.84 -4.12
C PHE A 715 6.09 -36.10 -2.97
N PHE A 716 5.78 -35.55 -1.84
CA PHE A 716 6.64 -35.65 -0.68
C PHE A 716 5.89 -36.38 0.46
N LEU A 717 6.46 -37.45 0.96
CA LEU A 717 5.95 -38.14 2.13
C LEU A 717 6.62 -37.58 3.37
N GLU A 718 5.95 -36.64 4.01
CA GLU A 718 6.41 -36.03 5.25
C GLU A 718 6.38 -37.01 6.39
N SER A 719 7.44 -37.05 7.21
CA SER A 719 7.53 -37.88 8.39
C SER A 719 8.55 -37.27 9.38
N ASP A 720 8.63 -37.84 10.57
CA ASP A 720 9.66 -37.44 11.54
C ASP A 720 11.09 -37.65 10.99
N ARG A 721 11.25 -38.35 9.87
CA ARG A 721 12.54 -38.67 9.22
C ARG A 721 12.75 -37.93 7.91
N ALA A 722 11.78 -37.15 7.42
CA ALA A 722 11.87 -36.45 6.15
C ALA A 722 11.10 -35.13 6.19
N VAL A 723 11.75 -34.03 5.87
CA VAL A 723 11.18 -32.67 5.85
C VAL A 723 11.66 -31.92 4.61
N LEU A 724 10.75 -31.27 3.88
CA LEU A 724 11.08 -30.37 2.79
C LEU A 724 11.81 -29.13 3.30
N LEU A 725 12.89 -28.73 2.63
CA LEU A 725 13.56 -27.48 2.97
C LEU A 725 12.65 -26.27 2.73
N SER A 726 11.81 -26.33 1.69
CA SER A 726 10.80 -25.30 1.36
C SER A 726 9.71 -25.13 2.44
N ALA A 727 9.53 -26.12 3.33
CA ALA A 727 8.62 -26.01 4.48
C ALA A 727 9.28 -25.35 5.69
N LEU A 728 10.62 -25.27 5.72
CA LEU A 728 11.35 -24.60 6.80
C LEU A 728 11.41 -23.09 6.55
N LYS A 729 11.40 -22.35 7.63
CA LYS A 729 11.57 -20.90 7.56
C LYS A 729 13.00 -20.54 7.15
N MET A 730 13.13 -19.79 6.06
CA MET A 730 14.39 -19.15 5.70
C MET A 730 14.66 -18.00 6.68
N GLU A 731 15.75 -18.11 7.46
CA GLU A 731 16.08 -17.14 8.51
C GLU A 731 16.58 -15.82 7.91
N ARG A 732 17.47 -15.94 6.92
CA ARG A 732 18.07 -14.82 6.20
C ARG A 732 18.34 -15.22 4.76
N TYR A 733 18.32 -14.26 3.87
CA TYR A 733 18.84 -14.42 2.53
C TYR A 733 19.48 -13.13 2.02
N ALA A 734 20.37 -13.29 1.07
CA ALA A 734 20.91 -12.21 0.25
C ALA A 734 21.13 -12.75 -1.15
N GLN A 735 20.80 -11.93 -2.16
CA GLN A 735 21.12 -12.24 -3.56
C GLN A 735 21.20 -10.94 -4.36
N ASP A 736 21.85 -11.01 -5.52
CA ASP A 736 22.15 -9.81 -6.30
C ASP A 736 20.93 -9.28 -7.07
N TRP A 737 19.97 -10.16 -7.40
CA TRP A 737 18.75 -9.78 -8.12
C TRP A 737 17.55 -10.61 -7.68
N GLY A 738 16.35 -9.98 -7.68
CA GLY A 738 15.11 -10.62 -7.27
C GLY A 738 15.06 -11.00 -5.80
N ASP A 739 14.11 -11.83 -5.44
CA ASP A 739 13.98 -12.45 -4.12
C ASP A 739 13.86 -13.98 -4.28
N PRO A 740 14.41 -14.80 -3.38
CA PRO A 740 14.27 -16.24 -3.46
C PRO A 740 12.82 -16.68 -3.45
N GLN A 741 12.47 -17.64 -4.30
CA GLN A 741 11.11 -18.12 -4.43
C GLN A 741 10.99 -19.57 -3.94
N VAL A 742 9.92 -19.84 -3.18
CA VAL A 742 9.62 -21.19 -2.68
C VAL A 742 8.76 -21.91 -3.72
N ASN A 743 9.24 -23.09 -4.17
CA ASN A 743 8.62 -23.94 -5.17
C ASN A 743 8.40 -23.26 -6.55
N GLN A 744 9.19 -22.24 -6.81
CA GLN A 744 9.20 -21.50 -8.06
C GLN A 744 10.62 -21.04 -8.38
N SER A 745 10.93 -20.78 -9.66
CA SER A 745 12.14 -20.09 -10.07
C SER A 745 12.15 -18.65 -9.55
N VAL A 746 13.29 -17.98 -9.62
CA VAL A 746 13.40 -16.58 -9.16
C VAL A 746 12.48 -15.63 -9.94
N GLU A 747 12.09 -15.99 -11.15
CA GLU A 747 11.13 -15.26 -11.99
C GLU A 747 9.67 -15.73 -11.82
N HIS A 748 9.36 -16.53 -10.78
CA HIS A 748 8.03 -17.04 -10.46
C HIS A 748 7.47 -18.07 -11.47
N HIS A 749 8.33 -18.71 -12.26
CA HIS A 749 7.96 -19.84 -13.09
C HIS A 749 8.08 -21.17 -12.29
N ARG A 750 7.63 -22.24 -12.88
CA ARG A 750 7.88 -23.57 -12.35
C ARG A 750 9.37 -23.88 -12.46
N LEU A 751 9.97 -24.40 -11.38
CA LEU A 751 11.35 -24.85 -11.39
C LEU A 751 11.56 -25.86 -12.53
N THR A 752 12.48 -25.60 -13.43
CA THR A 752 12.75 -26.45 -14.60
C THR A 752 14.25 -26.56 -14.86
N LEU A 753 14.79 -27.76 -14.75
CA LEU A 753 16.20 -28.04 -14.96
C LEU A 753 16.37 -29.10 -16.03
N ASP A 754 17.11 -28.80 -17.11
CA ASP A 754 17.41 -29.73 -18.19
C ASP A 754 16.12 -30.34 -18.80
N GLY A 755 15.10 -29.50 -19.04
CA GLY A 755 13.82 -29.89 -19.59
C GLY A 755 12.88 -30.60 -18.59
N GLU A 756 13.32 -30.87 -17.37
CA GLU A 756 12.52 -31.53 -16.36
C GLU A 756 11.92 -30.54 -15.35
N PRO A 757 10.59 -30.51 -15.19
CA PRO A 757 9.95 -29.69 -14.21
C PRO A 757 10.03 -30.29 -12.80
N PHE A 758 10.10 -29.40 -11.78
CA PHE A 758 10.16 -29.78 -10.36
C PHE A 758 9.06 -29.05 -9.59
N ARG A 759 8.38 -29.78 -8.70
CA ARG A 759 7.30 -29.21 -7.88
C ARG A 759 7.82 -28.52 -6.63
N TYR A 760 8.90 -29.04 -6.05
CA TYR A 760 9.42 -28.56 -4.78
C TYR A 760 10.86 -28.10 -4.94
N GLY A 761 11.18 -27.01 -4.25
CA GLY A 761 12.53 -26.46 -4.27
C GLY A 761 12.54 -24.97 -3.95
N ILE A 762 13.67 -24.33 -4.26
CA ILE A 762 13.87 -22.89 -4.02
C ILE A 762 14.61 -22.34 -5.23
N GLY A 763 13.98 -21.37 -5.90
CA GLY A 763 14.65 -20.58 -6.92
C GLY A 763 15.38 -19.39 -6.31
N SER A 764 16.57 -19.11 -6.82
CA SER A 764 17.41 -18.00 -6.39
C SER A 764 18.24 -17.43 -7.53
N HIS A 765 18.95 -16.34 -7.30
CA HIS A 765 19.82 -15.72 -8.30
C HIS A 765 21.23 -15.53 -7.75
N ALA A 766 22.27 -15.80 -8.55
CA ALA A 766 23.65 -15.52 -8.14
C ALA A 766 23.91 -14.01 -7.94
N ASN A 767 24.73 -13.57 -6.99
CA ASN A 767 25.28 -14.39 -5.91
C ASN A 767 24.26 -14.48 -4.79
N SER A 768 23.90 -15.69 -4.37
CA SER A 768 22.93 -15.87 -3.30
C SER A 768 23.52 -16.53 -2.06
N SER A 769 22.86 -16.31 -0.94
CA SER A 769 23.11 -16.94 0.35
C SER A 769 21.77 -17.10 1.06
N LEU A 770 21.31 -18.35 1.24
CA LEU A 770 20.04 -18.71 1.84
C LEU A 770 20.29 -19.45 3.15
N GLU A 771 19.95 -18.86 4.30
CA GLU A 771 20.27 -19.36 5.62
C GLU A 771 19.07 -20.02 6.30
N TYR A 772 19.28 -21.23 6.82
CA TYR A 772 18.28 -22.01 7.55
C TYR A 772 18.83 -22.49 8.89
N THR A 773 17.98 -22.51 9.91
CA THR A 773 18.23 -23.22 11.15
C THR A 773 17.59 -24.61 11.05
N LEU A 774 18.41 -25.65 11.09
CA LEU A 774 17.94 -27.01 10.92
C LEU A 774 17.31 -27.59 12.19
N PRO A 775 16.21 -28.34 12.06
CA PRO A 775 15.72 -29.19 13.14
C PRO A 775 16.78 -30.22 13.55
N ARG A 776 16.73 -30.69 14.79
CA ARG A 776 17.68 -31.72 15.27
C ARG A 776 17.31 -33.10 14.72
N GLY A 777 18.32 -33.92 14.47
CA GLY A 777 18.12 -35.35 14.14
C GLY A 777 18.14 -35.66 12.66
N PHE A 778 18.45 -34.70 11.82
CA PHE A 778 18.65 -34.92 10.39
C PHE A 778 20.15 -35.12 10.07
N ASP A 779 20.43 -36.04 9.18
CA ASP A 779 21.76 -36.48 8.85
C ASP A 779 22.15 -36.17 7.41
N MET A 780 21.17 -36.06 6.52
CA MET A 780 21.39 -35.81 5.08
C MET A 780 20.59 -34.64 4.57
N PHE A 781 21.19 -33.86 3.68
CA PHE A 781 20.52 -32.88 2.83
C PHE A 781 20.59 -33.35 1.37
N HIS A 782 19.46 -33.35 0.71
CA HIS A 782 19.32 -33.73 -0.69
C HIS A 782 18.83 -32.54 -1.52
N ALA A 783 19.38 -32.38 -2.73
CA ALA A 783 18.91 -31.44 -3.72
C ALA A 783 19.28 -31.86 -5.14
N VAL A 784 18.53 -31.39 -6.11
CA VAL A 784 18.92 -31.34 -7.52
C VAL A 784 19.17 -29.88 -7.86
N VAL A 785 20.37 -29.56 -8.34
CA VAL A 785 20.78 -28.18 -8.59
C VAL A 785 21.11 -27.95 -10.06
N GLY A 786 20.86 -26.76 -10.54
CA GLY A 786 21.16 -26.33 -11.89
C GLY A 786 20.68 -24.88 -12.15
N LEU A 787 21.07 -24.33 -13.28
CA LEU A 787 20.44 -23.10 -13.77
C LEU A 787 19.08 -23.44 -14.35
N ASP A 788 18.05 -22.67 -13.91
CA ASP A 788 16.70 -22.83 -14.44
C ASP A 788 16.69 -22.62 -15.97
N ASP A 789 15.86 -23.38 -16.67
CA ASP A 789 15.76 -23.33 -18.14
C ASP A 789 15.29 -21.95 -18.65
N GLU A 790 14.76 -21.07 -17.79
CA GLU A 790 14.49 -19.68 -18.11
C GLU A 790 15.78 -18.86 -18.31
N SER A 791 16.93 -19.36 -17.84
CA SER A 791 18.25 -18.72 -17.89
C SER A 791 18.95 -18.94 -19.23
N ALA A 792 18.48 -18.27 -20.27
CA ALA A 792 19.05 -18.47 -21.61
C ALA A 792 20.44 -17.84 -21.86
N CYS A 793 20.92 -16.97 -20.97
CA CYS A 793 22.13 -16.16 -21.15
C CYS A 793 23.18 -16.32 -20.05
N GLY A 794 22.98 -17.22 -19.07
CA GLY A 794 23.93 -17.48 -17.98
C GLY A 794 25.23 -18.10 -18.46
N ASP A 795 26.36 -17.67 -17.89
CA ASP A 795 27.70 -18.22 -18.19
C ASP A 795 28.09 -19.38 -17.26
N GLY A 796 27.14 -19.83 -16.44
CA GLY A 796 27.24 -20.95 -15.54
C GLY A 796 27.55 -20.56 -14.08
N ALA A 797 26.98 -21.31 -13.15
CA ALA A 797 27.09 -21.05 -11.71
C ALA A 797 27.54 -22.28 -10.93
N TYR A 798 27.99 -22.03 -9.68
CA TYR A 798 28.33 -23.06 -8.71
C TYR A 798 27.31 -23.09 -7.57
N PHE A 799 26.92 -24.28 -7.16
CA PHE A 799 26.04 -24.49 -6.01
C PHE A 799 26.85 -24.99 -4.81
N VAL A 800 26.80 -24.24 -3.71
CA VAL A 800 27.62 -24.49 -2.53
C VAL A 800 26.75 -24.71 -1.30
N VAL A 801 26.98 -25.79 -0.61
CA VAL A 801 26.33 -26.13 0.67
C VAL A 801 27.29 -25.89 1.79
N LEU A 802 26.96 -25.01 2.73
CA LEU A 802 27.73 -24.73 3.94
C LEU A 802 26.97 -25.24 5.17
N GLY A 803 27.63 -25.91 6.07
CA GLY A 803 27.13 -26.28 7.40
C GLY A 803 27.94 -25.60 8.49
N ASP A 804 27.26 -24.81 9.36
CA ASP A 804 27.93 -24.05 10.44
C ASP A 804 29.15 -23.23 9.95
N GLY A 805 29.01 -22.65 8.73
CA GLY A 805 30.03 -21.82 8.08
C GLY A 805 31.16 -22.59 7.38
N ARG A 806 31.14 -23.93 7.35
CA ARG A 806 32.11 -24.78 6.63
C ARG A 806 31.51 -25.30 5.34
N GLU A 807 32.25 -25.29 4.25
CA GLU A 807 31.83 -25.90 2.99
C GLU A 807 31.75 -27.43 3.14
N LEU A 808 30.56 -27.96 2.90
CA LEU A 808 30.26 -29.38 2.95
C LEU A 808 30.24 -30.02 1.55
N ALA A 809 29.74 -29.27 0.58
CA ALA A 809 29.68 -29.70 -0.81
C ALA A 809 29.67 -28.51 -1.77
N ARG A 810 30.18 -28.76 -2.97
CA ARG A 810 30.18 -27.83 -4.10
C ARG A 810 29.87 -28.56 -5.41
N SER A 811 29.00 -28.03 -6.26
CA SER A 811 28.80 -28.62 -7.60
C SER A 811 29.95 -28.33 -8.53
N LYS A 812 30.04 -29.05 -9.65
CA LYS A 812 30.79 -28.54 -10.82
C LYS A 812 30.15 -27.20 -11.27
N LYS A 813 30.83 -26.42 -12.14
CA LYS A 813 30.19 -25.31 -12.84
C LYS A 813 29.09 -25.89 -13.72
N LEU A 814 27.85 -25.45 -13.47
CA LEU A 814 26.66 -25.90 -14.21
C LEU A 814 26.19 -24.79 -15.15
N TYR A 815 25.96 -25.15 -16.38
CA TYR A 815 25.43 -24.31 -17.43
C TYR A 815 23.93 -24.56 -17.62
N SER A 816 23.24 -23.72 -18.39
CA SER A 816 21.87 -23.97 -18.82
C SER A 816 21.72 -25.35 -19.42
N MET A 817 20.62 -26.05 -19.18
CA MET A 817 20.36 -27.44 -19.58
C MET A 817 21.30 -28.45 -18.91
N GLU A 818 21.90 -28.14 -17.78
CA GLU A 818 22.65 -29.08 -16.95
C GLU A 818 22.09 -29.10 -15.53
N LYS A 819 22.06 -30.28 -14.92
CA LYS A 819 21.71 -30.48 -13.53
C LYS A 819 22.67 -31.43 -12.81
N GLN A 820 22.74 -31.31 -11.50
CA GLN A 820 23.53 -32.20 -10.66
C GLN A 820 22.77 -32.55 -9.39
N LYS A 821 22.75 -33.81 -9.02
CA LYS A 821 22.24 -34.25 -7.72
C LYS A 821 23.30 -34.02 -6.63
N LEU A 822 22.89 -33.46 -5.51
CA LEU A 822 23.72 -33.31 -4.30
C LEU A 822 23.07 -34.08 -3.16
N ASP A 823 23.84 -35.01 -2.59
CA ASP A 823 23.51 -35.73 -1.36
C ASP A 823 24.58 -35.40 -0.34
N VAL A 824 24.28 -34.59 0.68
CA VAL A 824 25.26 -33.96 1.55
C VAL A 824 25.04 -34.40 2.99
N GLU A 825 26.07 -34.91 3.65
CA GLU A 825 26.02 -35.25 5.09
C GLU A 825 25.99 -33.95 5.92
N ILE A 826 24.98 -33.85 6.79
CA ILE A 826 24.74 -32.70 7.66
C ILE A 826 24.65 -33.10 9.13
N THR A 827 25.15 -34.27 9.52
CA THR A 827 25.10 -34.76 10.90
C THR A 827 25.67 -33.72 11.87
N GLY A 828 24.86 -33.26 12.81
CA GLY A 828 25.25 -32.28 13.82
C GLY A 828 25.26 -30.81 13.36
N VAL A 829 25.00 -30.53 12.10
CA VAL A 829 24.90 -29.17 11.56
C VAL A 829 23.64 -28.49 12.12
N ARG A 830 23.80 -27.23 12.54
CA ARG A 830 22.67 -26.39 13.02
C ARG A 830 22.26 -25.32 12.05
N HIS A 831 23.20 -24.73 11.35
CA HIS A 831 22.97 -23.66 10.40
C HIS A 831 23.39 -24.11 9.00
N LEU A 832 22.41 -24.29 8.13
CA LEU A 832 22.63 -24.59 6.74
C LEU A 832 22.58 -23.29 5.94
N ASN A 833 23.58 -23.09 5.07
CA ASN A 833 23.58 -21.97 4.14
C ASN A 833 23.79 -22.50 2.72
N LEU A 834 22.82 -22.21 1.84
CA LEU A 834 22.87 -22.57 0.43
C LEU A 834 23.29 -21.35 -0.38
N LYS A 835 24.28 -21.51 -1.24
CA LYS A 835 24.78 -20.41 -2.09
C LYS A 835 24.74 -20.78 -3.56
N VAL A 836 24.33 -19.85 -4.38
CA VAL A 836 24.61 -19.87 -5.81
C VAL A 836 25.70 -18.81 -6.07
N GLU A 837 26.87 -19.27 -6.49
CA GLU A 837 28.01 -18.42 -6.82
C GLU A 837 28.12 -18.28 -8.34
N MET A 838 28.23 -17.05 -8.83
CA MET A 838 28.36 -16.76 -10.27
C MET A 838 29.60 -17.41 -10.88
N GLY A 839 29.57 -17.58 -12.19
CA GLY A 839 30.73 -17.91 -13.01
C GLY A 839 31.62 -16.68 -13.24
N ASP A 840 31.70 -16.22 -14.47
CA ASP A 840 32.48 -15.03 -14.83
C ASP A 840 31.66 -13.75 -14.64
N ASN A 841 30.34 -13.83 -14.80
CA ASN A 841 29.39 -12.77 -14.51
C ASN A 841 28.12 -13.34 -13.84
N LYS A 842 27.22 -12.51 -13.39
CA LYS A 842 25.99 -12.90 -12.71
C LYS A 842 24.72 -12.80 -13.56
N ASP A 843 24.85 -12.33 -14.81
CA ASP A 843 23.69 -12.07 -15.64
C ASP A 843 22.98 -13.37 -16.02
N CYS A 844 21.69 -13.45 -15.77
CA CYS A 844 20.85 -14.63 -15.98
C CYS A 844 21.25 -15.89 -15.16
N ASP A 845 21.99 -15.78 -14.08
CA ASP A 845 22.32 -16.92 -13.25
C ASP A 845 21.17 -17.25 -12.28
N HIS A 846 20.02 -17.68 -12.82
CA HIS A 846 18.86 -18.14 -12.06
C HIS A 846 19.11 -19.56 -11.61
N GLY A 847 19.46 -19.75 -10.36
CA GLY A 847 19.84 -21.04 -9.83
C GLY A 847 18.78 -21.68 -8.95
N ASP A 848 18.45 -22.93 -9.26
CA ASP A 848 17.45 -23.69 -8.54
C ASP A 848 18.05 -24.73 -7.62
N TRP A 849 17.49 -24.81 -6.42
CA TRP A 849 17.65 -25.88 -5.44
C TRP A 849 16.40 -26.78 -5.49
N ALA A 850 16.20 -27.49 -6.60
CA ALA A 850 15.05 -28.37 -6.81
C ALA A 850 15.14 -29.61 -5.91
N HIS A 851 13.98 -30.18 -5.52
CA HIS A 851 13.89 -31.34 -4.63
C HIS A 851 14.76 -31.23 -3.37
N SER A 852 14.82 -30.03 -2.77
CA SER A 852 15.59 -29.79 -1.58
C SER A 852 14.87 -30.25 -0.31
N TRP A 853 15.47 -31.25 0.42
CA TRP A 853 14.86 -31.82 1.61
C TRP A 853 15.89 -32.41 2.57
N LEU A 854 15.49 -32.68 3.80
CA LEU A 854 16.31 -33.25 4.87
C LEU A 854 15.84 -34.67 5.18
N GLU A 855 16.81 -35.56 5.39
CA GLU A 855 16.59 -36.95 5.82
C GLU A 855 17.25 -37.24 7.15
N ALA A 856 16.55 -37.94 8.05
CA ALA A 856 17.09 -38.62 9.23
C ALA A 856 17.29 -40.12 8.92
N ARG A 857 18.53 -40.63 9.05
CA ARG A 857 18.89 -42.04 8.82
C ARG A 857 18.45 -42.97 9.95
#